data_657a58c0c8ceb65d0a45d3801a5dd934
#
_entry.id   657a58c0c8ceb65d0a45d3801a5dd934
#
_cell.length_a   1.000
_cell.length_b   1.000
_cell.length_c   1.000
_cell.angle_alpha   90.00
_cell.angle_beta   90.00
_cell.angle_gamma   90.00
#
_symmetry.space_group_name_H-M   'P 1'
#
loop_
_entity.id
_entity.type
_entity.pdbx_description
1 polymer ?
#
loop_
_entity_poly.entity_id
_entity_poly.type
_entity_poly.pdbx_seq_one_letter_code
_entity_poly.pdbx_strand_id
1 'polypeptide(L)'
;MKTFQILAHPEQSLVEHLLGVSRRAKSLAAHFDGGRHADLAGLLHDLGKAEKSFQERIAGKKAEKQPHAHHGAALALENQLWPVAFAINGHHAGLHNRSSLQQIPAKWAIPAGECERKLKGDGDWVEQTWPILEYGRTLPAWLDVVPFSTASERDTKMRAVDFYTRMIFSALVDADRLDTEEANRAGGSQANVLKRKAWRFGPKCLSANGAAESLLEMLKTAINERVATARSKNASDAVMDVRAEVLAGCEEKASGERGVFTLAVPTGGGKTLASVAFALNHIAHHNQDLGPDDTRRLRRIIVVIPYLNIIQQTTGELKSVFGHTDADPVILEHHSQAADPVIKTKDDADGWDKERPLRQLAAENWDAPIIVTTSVQFFDSLYSRRPADARKLHNICQSVLIFDEVQTLPPLLLQPILDAVKELTSKERRYGASLVLCTATQPSLGKSEDFEFGFENVIPIIHPAAAMEHFQRLKRVEYVGLAKESPPPTLDHDALASAMLAAPRKQALAILNTRKQARALFDLLTEKTEGDDELRAGIFHLSTWMYPAHRLQVLAEVTKRLNEKKPCLLVSTQCVEAGVDVDFPAVWRAFGPYDSIVQAAGRCNRSGALKDDSGEPILGQVNIFTPADAAAPQGTYGSAMQNADLLRRMGKAKPDDPASFETYFRLFYQTTVPDVGGCAVQSAREKLHFEEVSDLFNFIDADAVPVLIESKRDAGGDTDSGMHLPDGSTIKSLRESARHKGFFTPDEWRALQPFIVSLSFPMGKDTRAFLQASDSELVFKDDDPVRGLRFLKTGVLYSDGLQGAGIDVSSESLSKLAYCY
;
A
#
# COMPACT_ATOMS: atom_id res chain seq x y z
N MET A 1 4.79 -55.39 -14.57
CA MET A 1 5.47 -54.18 -15.01
C MET A 1 5.17 -53.11 -13.98
N LYS A 2 6.17 -52.58 -13.28
CA LYS A 2 5.95 -51.40 -12.43
C LYS A 2 5.64 -50.27 -13.41
N THR A 3 4.41 -49.78 -13.39
CA THR A 3 4.03 -48.52 -14.06
C THR A 3 4.95 -47.43 -13.53
N PHE A 4 5.77 -46.84 -14.37
CA PHE A 4 6.60 -45.69 -13.99
C PHE A 4 5.65 -44.53 -13.71
N GLN A 5 5.48 -44.23 -12.42
CA GLN A 5 4.68 -43.09 -11.97
C GLN A 5 5.40 -41.81 -12.39
N ILE A 6 4.75 -40.96 -13.16
CA ILE A 6 5.24 -39.63 -13.54
C ILE A 6 5.09 -38.71 -12.30
N LEU A 7 6.18 -38.08 -11.85
CA LEU A 7 6.25 -37.32 -10.63
C LEU A 7 6.21 -35.80 -10.91
N ALA A 8 5.47 -35.05 -10.11
CA ALA A 8 5.55 -33.58 -10.02
C ALA A 8 6.69 -33.15 -9.08
N HIS A 9 6.79 -33.84 -7.95
CA HIS A 9 7.78 -33.69 -6.90
C HIS A 9 8.20 -35.08 -6.39
N PRO A 10 9.29 -35.22 -5.62
CA PRO A 10 9.78 -36.53 -5.18
C PRO A 10 8.74 -37.44 -4.49
N GLU A 11 7.75 -36.85 -3.85
CA GLU A 11 6.72 -37.53 -3.04
C GLU A 11 5.28 -37.42 -3.59
N GLN A 12 5.10 -36.77 -4.79
CA GLN A 12 3.78 -36.54 -5.36
C GLN A 12 3.72 -36.89 -6.83
N SER A 13 2.68 -37.62 -7.26
CA SER A 13 2.47 -37.89 -8.67
C SER A 13 2.07 -36.63 -9.42
N LEU A 14 2.41 -36.53 -10.73
CA LEU A 14 2.05 -35.38 -11.54
C LEU A 14 0.53 -35.22 -11.64
N VAL A 15 -0.21 -36.32 -11.79
CA VAL A 15 -1.67 -36.28 -11.89
C VAL A 15 -2.31 -35.79 -10.59
N GLU A 16 -1.87 -36.29 -9.42
CA GLU A 16 -2.36 -35.79 -8.12
C GLU A 16 -2.13 -34.30 -7.96
N HIS A 17 -0.94 -33.80 -8.33
CA HIS A 17 -0.61 -32.38 -8.29
C HIS A 17 -1.53 -31.57 -9.23
N LEU A 18 -1.63 -31.95 -10.51
CA LEU A 18 -2.46 -31.24 -11.49
C LEU A 18 -3.93 -31.17 -11.04
N LEU A 19 -4.47 -32.30 -10.53
CA LEU A 19 -5.83 -32.37 -10.00
C LEU A 19 -6.00 -31.58 -8.68
N GLY A 20 -4.99 -31.56 -7.84
CA GLY A 20 -4.96 -30.78 -6.59
C GLY A 20 -4.97 -29.28 -6.88
N VAL A 21 -4.12 -28.82 -7.77
CA VAL A 21 -4.04 -27.41 -8.19
C VAL A 21 -5.31 -26.99 -8.92
N SER A 22 -5.84 -27.82 -9.84
CA SER A 22 -7.07 -27.57 -10.58
C SER A 22 -8.26 -27.31 -9.64
N ARG A 23 -8.52 -28.23 -8.69
CA ARG A 23 -9.62 -28.08 -7.73
C ARG A 23 -9.49 -26.80 -6.89
N ARG A 24 -8.29 -26.45 -6.46
CA ARG A 24 -8.03 -25.23 -5.67
C ARG A 24 -8.23 -23.97 -6.53
N ALA A 25 -7.62 -23.93 -7.72
CA ALA A 25 -7.74 -22.78 -8.63
C ALA A 25 -9.19 -22.53 -9.02
N LYS A 26 -9.94 -23.60 -9.33
CA LYS A 26 -11.40 -23.55 -9.59
C LYS A 26 -12.16 -22.91 -8.44
N SER A 27 -11.90 -23.36 -7.21
CA SER A 27 -12.55 -22.83 -6.00
C SER A 27 -12.21 -21.36 -5.77
N LEU A 28 -10.93 -20.97 -5.93
CA LEU A 28 -10.50 -19.59 -5.76
C LEU A 28 -11.10 -18.65 -6.81
N ALA A 29 -11.19 -19.09 -8.05
CA ALA A 29 -11.75 -18.31 -9.15
C ALA A 29 -13.29 -18.35 -9.25
N ALA A 30 -13.98 -19.21 -8.47
CA ALA A 30 -15.44 -19.26 -8.44
C ALA A 30 -16.07 -17.95 -7.96
N HIS A 31 -15.37 -17.17 -7.14
CA HIS A 31 -15.85 -15.89 -6.63
C HIS A 31 -16.00 -14.79 -7.68
N PHE A 32 -15.43 -14.97 -8.87
CA PHE A 32 -15.58 -14.06 -10.01
C PHE A 32 -15.98 -14.78 -11.31
N ASP A 33 -16.60 -15.96 -11.18
CA ASP A 33 -17.06 -16.79 -12.30
C ASP A 33 -15.93 -17.25 -13.25
N GLY A 34 -14.70 -17.27 -12.76
CA GLY A 34 -13.50 -17.72 -13.48
C GLY A 34 -13.16 -19.20 -13.30
N GLY A 35 -13.99 -19.95 -12.57
CA GLY A 35 -13.70 -21.31 -12.12
C GLY A 35 -13.33 -22.28 -13.26
N ARG A 36 -13.95 -22.18 -14.44
CA ARG A 36 -13.63 -23.05 -15.59
C ARG A 36 -12.22 -22.81 -16.13
N HIS A 37 -11.86 -21.55 -16.33
CA HIS A 37 -10.52 -21.19 -16.83
C HIS A 37 -9.42 -21.52 -15.82
N ALA A 38 -9.65 -21.30 -14.54
CA ALA A 38 -8.73 -21.61 -13.49
C ALA A 38 -8.56 -23.13 -13.29
N ASP A 39 -9.65 -23.91 -13.46
CA ASP A 39 -9.64 -25.37 -13.50
C ASP A 39 -8.68 -25.89 -14.59
N LEU A 40 -8.88 -25.41 -15.84
CA LEU A 40 -8.01 -25.72 -16.96
C LEU A 40 -6.57 -25.29 -16.75
N ALA A 41 -6.36 -24.10 -16.22
CA ALA A 41 -5.04 -23.61 -15.92
C ALA A 41 -4.32 -24.55 -14.93
N GLY A 42 -5.00 -25.02 -13.89
CA GLY A 42 -4.48 -25.99 -12.94
C GLY A 42 -4.17 -27.36 -13.56
N LEU A 43 -5.04 -27.87 -14.44
CA LEU A 43 -4.83 -29.16 -15.12
C LEU A 43 -3.66 -29.16 -16.10
N LEU A 44 -3.28 -28.00 -16.64
CA LEU A 44 -2.32 -27.89 -17.74
C LEU A 44 -0.99 -27.21 -17.34
N HIS A 45 -0.91 -26.49 -16.19
CA HIS A 45 0.22 -25.61 -15.89
C HIS A 45 1.57 -26.33 -15.91
N ASP A 46 1.63 -27.54 -15.41
CA ASP A 46 2.81 -28.35 -15.25
C ASP A 46 2.87 -29.57 -16.20
N LEU A 47 2.10 -29.56 -17.27
CA LEU A 47 2.03 -30.63 -18.26
C LEU A 47 3.42 -31.06 -18.76
N GLY A 48 4.34 -30.12 -18.91
CA GLY A 48 5.72 -30.41 -19.37
C GLY A 48 6.58 -31.18 -18.35
N LYS A 49 6.15 -31.31 -17.10
CA LYS A 49 6.81 -32.21 -16.14
C LYS A 49 6.73 -33.68 -16.57
N ALA A 50 5.79 -34.03 -17.46
CA ALA A 50 5.73 -35.37 -18.08
C ALA A 50 6.88 -35.65 -19.08
N GLU A 51 7.73 -34.70 -19.42
CA GLU A 51 8.89 -34.92 -20.26
C GLU A 51 9.94 -35.80 -19.60
N LYS A 52 10.62 -36.57 -20.43
CA LYS A 52 11.69 -37.49 -19.99
C LYS A 52 12.83 -36.74 -19.28
N SER A 53 13.25 -35.63 -19.82
CA SER A 53 14.29 -34.75 -19.23
C SER A 53 13.98 -34.29 -17.83
N PHE A 54 12.72 -33.92 -17.60
CA PHE A 54 12.24 -33.49 -16.28
C PHE A 54 12.23 -34.68 -15.30
N GLN A 55 11.69 -35.85 -15.70
CA GLN A 55 11.64 -37.04 -14.87
C GLN A 55 13.03 -37.59 -14.52
N GLU A 56 13.97 -37.53 -15.45
CA GLU A 56 15.37 -37.89 -15.22
C GLU A 56 16.03 -36.97 -14.17
N ARG A 57 15.68 -35.69 -14.14
CA ARG A 57 16.17 -34.72 -13.15
C ARG A 57 15.60 -34.97 -11.77
N ILE A 58 14.30 -35.25 -11.64
CA ILE A 58 13.70 -35.68 -10.37
C ILE A 58 14.38 -36.94 -9.83
N ALA A 59 14.75 -37.86 -10.70
CA ALA A 59 15.49 -39.07 -10.35
C ALA A 59 16.98 -38.83 -10.03
N GLY A 60 17.44 -37.57 -9.94
CA GLY A 60 18.82 -37.22 -9.60
C GLY A 60 19.83 -37.34 -10.73
N LYS A 61 19.39 -37.53 -11.98
CA LYS A 61 20.27 -37.59 -13.15
C LYS A 61 20.58 -36.20 -13.69
N LYS A 62 21.79 -36.02 -14.27
CA LYS A 62 22.10 -34.77 -15.00
C LYS A 62 21.27 -34.73 -16.29
N ALA A 63 20.27 -33.82 -16.33
CA ALA A 63 19.47 -33.55 -17.52
C ALA A 63 19.33 -32.02 -17.70
N GLU A 64 19.15 -31.62 -18.97
CA GLU A 64 19.02 -30.21 -19.32
C GLU A 64 17.72 -29.59 -18.72
N LYS A 65 17.81 -28.36 -18.20
CA LYS A 65 16.66 -27.65 -17.64
C LYS A 65 15.77 -27.16 -18.79
N GLN A 66 14.56 -27.71 -18.90
CA GLN A 66 13.55 -27.30 -19.90
C GLN A 66 12.42 -26.52 -19.23
N PRO A 67 11.87 -25.48 -19.88
CA PRO A 67 10.72 -24.75 -19.38
C PRO A 67 9.44 -25.56 -19.54
N HIS A 68 8.99 -26.20 -18.48
CA HIS A 68 7.81 -27.09 -18.47
C HIS A 68 6.46 -26.39 -18.66
N ALA A 69 6.36 -25.09 -18.29
CA ALA A 69 5.14 -24.29 -18.45
C ALA A 69 4.70 -24.10 -19.91
N HIS A 70 5.64 -24.08 -20.85
CA HIS A 70 5.34 -23.85 -22.28
C HIS A 70 4.47 -24.94 -22.90
N HIS A 71 4.49 -26.15 -22.38
CA HIS A 71 3.71 -27.28 -22.91
C HIS A 71 2.20 -27.05 -22.69
N GLY A 72 1.80 -26.77 -21.47
CA GLY A 72 0.40 -26.46 -21.17
C GLY A 72 -0.07 -25.17 -21.84
N ALA A 73 0.79 -24.14 -21.91
CA ALA A 73 0.47 -22.91 -22.62
C ALA A 73 0.25 -23.11 -24.11
N ALA A 74 1.07 -23.96 -24.78
CA ALA A 74 0.88 -24.32 -26.20
C ALA A 74 -0.49 -24.97 -26.44
N LEU A 75 -0.84 -25.96 -25.62
CA LEU A 75 -2.13 -26.65 -25.72
C LEU A 75 -3.32 -25.69 -25.48
N ALA A 76 -3.19 -24.78 -24.53
CA ALA A 76 -4.20 -23.76 -24.28
C ALA A 76 -4.36 -22.80 -25.47
N LEU A 77 -3.25 -22.40 -26.12
CA LEU A 77 -3.29 -21.52 -27.30
C LEU A 77 -3.92 -22.21 -28.53
N GLU A 78 -3.62 -23.49 -28.78
CA GLU A 78 -4.24 -24.27 -29.83
C GLU A 78 -5.78 -24.35 -29.67
N ASN A 79 -6.25 -24.29 -28.43
CA ASN A 79 -7.67 -24.24 -28.09
C ASN A 79 -8.22 -22.81 -27.92
N GLN A 80 -7.46 -21.76 -28.28
CA GLN A 80 -7.86 -20.34 -28.19
C GLN A 80 -8.13 -19.84 -26.76
N LEU A 81 -7.56 -20.47 -25.75
CA LEU A 81 -7.74 -20.17 -24.32
C LEU A 81 -6.68 -19.15 -23.84
N TRP A 82 -6.70 -17.94 -24.39
CA TRP A 82 -5.69 -16.90 -24.13
C TRP A 82 -5.46 -16.60 -22.64
N PRO A 83 -6.51 -16.33 -21.80
CA PRO A 83 -6.30 -16.08 -20.37
C PRO A 83 -5.61 -17.23 -19.64
N VAL A 84 -5.97 -18.47 -20.01
CA VAL A 84 -5.39 -19.70 -19.47
C VAL A 84 -3.92 -19.82 -19.89
N ALA A 85 -3.63 -19.61 -21.18
CA ALA A 85 -2.27 -19.68 -21.72
C ALA A 85 -1.33 -18.67 -21.07
N PHE A 86 -1.77 -17.43 -20.87
CA PHE A 86 -1.02 -16.40 -20.15
C PHE A 86 -0.73 -16.84 -18.71
N ALA A 87 -1.72 -17.32 -18.00
CA ALA A 87 -1.59 -17.75 -16.62
C ALA A 87 -0.60 -18.92 -16.49
N ILE A 88 -0.72 -19.93 -17.35
CA ILE A 88 0.18 -21.08 -17.38
C ILE A 88 1.62 -20.64 -17.68
N ASN A 89 1.83 -19.90 -18.78
CA ASN A 89 3.16 -19.48 -19.17
C ASN A 89 3.84 -18.60 -18.10
N GLY A 90 3.05 -17.84 -17.36
CA GLY A 90 3.53 -16.88 -16.38
C GLY A 90 3.76 -17.43 -14.97
N HIS A 91 3.26 -18.61 -14.59
CA HIS A 91 3.15 -19.03 -13.19
C HIS A 91 4.48 -19.08 -12.42
N HIS A 92 5.60 -19.27 -13.10
CA HIS A 92 6.94 -19.15 -12.51
C HIS A 92 7.65 -17.84 -12.84
N ALA A 93 7.60 -17.40 -14.12
CA ALA A 93 8.40 -16.28 -14.61
C ALA A 93 7.68 -14.92 -14.58
N GLY A 94 6.37 -14.93 -14.36
CA GLY A 94 5.49 -13.76 -14.47
C GLY A 94 4.80 -13.65 -15.82
N LEU A 95 3.76 -12.83 -15.88
CA LEU A 95 3.01 -12.60 -17.12
C LEU A 95 3.90 -11.93 -18.18
N HIS A 96 3.88 -12.45 -19.39
CA HIS A 96 4.63 -11.95 -20.54
C HIS A 96 3.73 -11.15 -21.49
N ASN A 97 4.33 -10.42 -22.42
CA ASN A 97 3.61 -9.72 -23.47
C ASN A 97 2.98 -10.71 -24.47
N ARG A 98 1.90 -10.31 -25.11
CA ARG A 98 1.18 -11.13 -26.10
C ARG A 98 2.08 -11.66 -27.23
N SER A 99 3.03 -10.83 -27.69
CA SER A 99 3.97 -11.21 -28.75
C SER A 99 4.86 -12.40 -28.38
N SER A 100 5.31 -12.46 -27.12
CA SER A 100 6.11 -13.59 -26.62
C SER A 100 5.27 -14.86 -26.53
N LEU A 101 4.02 -14.76 -26.11
CA LEU A 101 3.13 -15.92 -25.99
C LEU A 101 2.79 -16.52 -27.36
N GLN A 102 2.58 -15.70 -28.39
CA GLN A 102 2.26 -16.16 -29.74
C GLN A 102 3.33 -17.05 -30.39
N GLN A 103 4.57 -16.97 -29.91
CA GLN A 103 5.68 -17.78 -30.45
C GLN A 103 5.73 -19.20 -29.85
N ILE A 104 4.99 -19.46 -28.76
CA ILE A 104 5.05 -20.72 -28.03
C ILE A 104 4.59 -21.93 -28.88
N PRO A 105 3.44 -21.89 -29.59
CA PRO A 105 2.95 -23.06 -30.35
C PRO A 105 3.93 -23.58 -31.40
N ALA A 106 4.63 -22.70 -32.09
CA ALA A 106 5.60 -23.07 -33.12
C ALA A 106 6.71 -24.04 -32.63
N LYS A 107 7.07 -23.93 -31.34
CA LYS A 107 8.13 -24.72 -30.73
C LYS A 107 7.60 -25.87 -29.86
N TRP A 108 6.44 -25.65 -29.17
CA TRP A 108 6.03 -26.49 -28.07
C TRP A 108 4.75 -27.28 -28.30
N ALA A 109 4.04 -27.10 -29.42
CA ALA A 109 2.81 -27.86 -29.73
C ALA A 109 3.07 -29.38 -29.82
N ILE A 110 4.12 -29.81 -30.50
CA ILE A 110 4.48 -31.28 -30.64
C ILE A 110 4.87 -31.85 -29.27
N PRO A 111 5.83 -31.25 -28.51
CA PRO A 111 6.16 -31.71 -27.16
C PRO A 111 4.95 -31.73 -26.22
N ALA A 112 4.06 -30.73 -26.28
CA ALA A 112 2.85 -30.68 -25.48
C ALA A 112 1.92 -31.85 -25.77
N GLY A 113 1.67 -32.14 -27.02
CA GLY A 113 0.87 -33.31 -27.45
C GLY A 113 1.49 -34.68 -27.06
N GLU A 114 2.80 -34.76 -26.93
CA GLU A 114 3.48 -35.97 -26.41
C GLU A 114 3.27 -36.14 -24.91
N CYS A 115 3.37 -35.06 -24.13
CA CYS A 115 3.08 -35.05 -22.70
C CYS A 115 1.63 -35.39 -22.43
N GLU A 116 0.70 -34.80 -23.17
CA GLU A 116 -0.73 -35.08 -23.08
C GLU A 116 -1.02 -36.58 -23.33
N ARG A 117 -0.45 -37.16 -24.36
CA ARG A 117 -0.62 -38.60 -24.67
C ARG A 117 -0.12 -39.52 -23.56
N LYS A 118 0.93 -39.13 -22.83
CA LYS A 118 1.43 -39.90 -21.68
C LYS A 118 0.43 -39.90 -20.53
N LEU A 119 -0.28 -38.78 -20.32
CA LEU A 119 -1.31 -38.63 -19.26
C LEU A 119 -2.65 -39.18 -19.68
N LYS A 120 -2.95 -39.35 -20.97
CA LYS A 120 -4.21 -39.96 -21.47
C LYS A 120 -4.43 -41.40 -21.00
N GLY A 121 -3.38 -42.10 -20.52
CA GLY A 121 -3.50 -43.39 -19.86
C GLY A 121 -4.05 -43.31 -18.42
N ASP A 122 -4.13 -42.13 -17.83
CA ASP A 122 -4.71 -41.90 -16.52
C ASP A 122 -6.18 -41.44 -16.66
N GLY A 123 -7.11 -42.33 -16.25
CA GLY A 123 -8.54 -42.11 -16.42
C GLY A 123 -9.02 -40.85 -15.70
N ASP A 124 -8.51 -40.58 -14.51
CA ASP A 124 -8.95 -39.43 -13.69
C ASP A 124 -8.57 -38.11 -14.33
N TRP A 125 -7.38 -38.02 -14.94
CA TRP A 125 -6.96 -36.80 -15.65
C TRP A 125 -7.75 -36.58 -16.93
N VAL A 126 -8.02 -37.65 -17.69
CA VAL A 126 -8.81 -37.59 -18.93
C VAL A 126 -10.24 -37.18 -18.65
N GLU A 127 -10.90 -37.78 -17.66
CA GLU A 127 -12.28 -37.47 -17.29
C GLU A 127 -12.47 -36.02 -16.88
N GLN A 128 -11.46 -35.40 -16.23
CA GLN A 128 -11.57 -33.99 -15.79
C GLN A 128 -11.13 -33.00 -16.85
N THR A 129 -10.15 -33.32 -17.67
CA THR A 129 -9.54 -32.36 -18.61
C THR A 129 -10.34 -32.23 -19.91
N TRP A 130 -10.78 -33.33 -20.47
CA TRP A 130 -11.37 -33.34 -21.82
C TRP A 130 -12.70 -32.60 -21.93
N PRO A 131 -13.67 -32.80 -21.03
CA PRO A 131 -14.95 -32.06 -21.12
C PRO A 131 -14.77 -30.55 -20.94
N ILE A 132 -13.77 -30.13 -20.15
CA ILE A 132 -13.54 -28.72 -19.84
C ILE A 132 -12.89 -28.00 -21.02
N LEU A 133 -12.06 -28.66 -21.82
CA LEU A 133 -11.49 -28.10 -23.05
C LEU A 133 -12.56 -27.69 -24.07
N GLU A 134 -13.66 -28.42 -24.17
CA GLU A 134 -14.79 -28.05 -25.04
C GLU A 134 -15.55 -26.80 -24.53
N TYR A 135 -15.71 -26.69 -23.22
CA TYR A 135 -16.45 -25.58 -22.58
C TYR A 135 -15.60 -24.35 -22.30
N GLY A 136 -14.27 -24.48 -22.28
CA GLY A 136 -13.35 -23.40 -21.89
C GLY A 136 -13.09 -22.34 -22.97
N ARG A 137 -13.56 -22.58 -24.20
CA ARG A 137 -13.32 -21.66 -25.35
C ARG A 137 -14.04 -20.32 -25.26
N THR A 138 -15.07 -20.21 -24.42
CA THR A 138 -15.85 -19.00 -24.23
C THR A 138 -15.43 -18.26 -22.97
N LEU A 139 -15.27 -16.94 -23.08
CA LEU A 139 -15.12 -16.09 -21.91
C LEU A 139 -16.34 -16.22 -20.98
N PRO A 140 -16.23 -15.89 -19.67
CA PRO A 140 -17.40 -15.81 -18.82
C PRO A 140 -18.49 -14.92 -19.45
N ALA A 141 -19.75 -15.30 -19.31
CA ALA A 141 -20.86 -14.60 -19.97
C ALA A 141 -20.84 -13.08 -19.68
N TRP A 142 -20.52 -12.67 -18.44
CA TRP A 142 -20.45 -11.26 -18.07
C TRP A 142 -19.31 -10.49 -18.76
N LEU A 143 -18.24 -11.17 -19.18
CA LEU A 143 -17.13 -10.58 -19.92
C LEU A 143 -17.38 -10.64 -21.43
N ASP A 144 -18.07 -11.67 -21.89
CA ASP A 144 -18.36 -11.84 -23.31
C ASP A 144 -19.36 -10.80 -23.83
N VAL A 145 -20.33 -10.38 -23.03
CA VAL A 145 -21.32 -9.34 -23.38
C VAL A 145 -20.73 -7.92 -23.41
N VAL A 146 -19.48 -7.69 -23.01
CA VAL A 146 -18.86 -6.36 -23.15
C VAL A 146 -18.83 -5.99 -24.62
N PRO A 147 -19.35 -4.80 -25.02
CA PRO A 147 -19.38 -4.37 -26.39
C PRO A 147 -18.01 -4.38 -27.08
N PHE A 148 -18.02 -4.64 -28.38
CA PHE A 148 -16.81 -4.84 -29.19
C PHE A 148 -16.88 -4.22 -30.59
N SER A 149 -17.92 -3.44 -30.85
CA SER A 149 -18.25 -2.92 -32.19
C SER A 149 -17.40 -1.73 -32.61
N THR A 150 -17.17 -0.82 -31.68
CA THR A 150 -16.34 0.38 -31.90
C THR A 150 -14.90 0.18 -31.39
N ALA A 151 -13.98 1.05 -31.77
CA ALA A 151 -12.61 1.02 -31.24
C ALA A 151 -12.59 1.20 -29.71
N SER A 152 -13.33 2.17 -29.19
CA SER A 152 -13.40 2.44 -27.74
C SER A 152 -14.01 1.27 -26.96
N GLU A 153 -15.05 0.62 -27.49
CA GLU A 153 -15.64 -0.59 -26.89
C GLU A 153 -14.64 -1.75 -26.90
N ARG A 154 -13.88 -1.91 -27.98
CA ARG A 154 -12.83 -2.93 -28.10
C ARG A 154 -11.74 -2.71 -27.07
N ASP A 155 -11.27 -1.48 -26.90
CA ASP A 155 -10.27 -1.12 -25.94
C ASP A 155 -10.75 -1.39 -24.51
N THR A 156 -11.98 -1.04 -24.20
CA THR A 156 -12.65 -1.35 -22.93
C THR A 156 -12.74 -2.85 -22.68
N LYS A 157 -13.15 -3.64 -23.68
CA LYS A 157 -13.18 -5.11 -23.58
C LYS A 157 -11.77 -5.68 -23.34
N MET A 158 -10.77 -5.16 -24.04
CA MET A 158 -9.39 -5.65 -23.87
C MET A 158 -8.82 -5.33 -22.48
N ARG A 159 -9.12 -4.17 -21.91
CA ARG A 159 -8.76 -3.86 -20.51
C ARG A 159 -9.45 -4.78 -19.50
N ALA A 160 -10.70 -5.13 -19.74
CA ALA A 160 -11.42 -6.12 -18.92
C ALA A 160 -10.81 -7.52 -19.06
N VAL A 161 -10.39 -7.92 -20.27
CA VAL A 161 -9.68 -9.19 -20.52
C VAL A 161 -8.30 -9.19 -19.85
N ASP A 162 -7.55 -8.07 -19.90
CA ASP A 162 -6.29 -7.91 -19.14
C ASP A 162 -6.50 -8.17 -17.65
N PHE A 163 -7.51 -7.52 -17.06
CA PHE A 163 -7.79 -7.68 -15.63
C PHE A 163 -8.24 -9.11 -15.28
N TYR A 164 -9.12 -9.69 -16.08
CA TYR A 164 -9.56 -11.07 -15.92
C TYR A 164 -8.39 -12.07 -16.01
N THR A 165 -7.47 -11.87 -16.95
CA THR A 165 -6.28 -12.71 -17.10
C THR A 165 -5.42 -12.67 -15.85
N ARG A 166 -5.23 -11.49 -15.26
CA ARG A 166 -4.50 -11.33 -13.98
C ARG A 166 -5.19 -12.06 -12.84
N MET A 167 -6.52 -12.08 -12.82
CA MET A 167 -7.29 -12.78 -11.80
C MET A 167 -7.15 -14.31 -11.93
N ILE A 168 -7.21 -14.87 -13.15
CA ILE A 168 -6.93 -16.29 -13.41
C ILE A 168 -5.50 -16.65 -13.04
N PHE A 169 -4.54 -15.81 -13.41
CA PHE A 169 -3.13 -15.98 -13.05
C PHE A 169 -2.92 -16.01 -11.52
N SER A 170 -3.56 -15.08 -10.80
CA SER A 170 -3.53 -15.03 -9.34
C SER A 170 -4.06 -16.31 -8.69
N ALA A 171 -5.21 -16.79 -9.17
CA ALA A 171 -5.83 -18.01 -8.66
C ALA A 171 -4.96 -19.26 -8.94
N LEU A 172 -4.35 -19.36 -10.11
CA LEU A 172 -3.43 -20.45 -10.45
C LEU A 172 -2.19 -20.44 -9.57
N VAL A 173 -1.50 -19.30 -9.47
CA VAL A 173 -0.26 -19.18 -8.68
C VAL A 173 -0.51 -19.50 -7.19
N ASP A 174 -1.62 -19.03 -6.65
CA ASP A 174 -1.95 -19.35 -5.25
C ASP A 174 -2.30 -20.83 -5.07
N ALA A 175 -3.07 -21.41 -5.99
CA ALA A 175 -3.43 -22.83 -5.95
C ALA A 175 -2.20 -23.75 -6.02
N ASP A 176 -1.27 -23.48 -6.93
CA ASP A 176 -0.02 -24.24 -7.10
C ASP A 176 0.83 -24.19 -5.83
N ARG A 177 1.03 -22.99 -5.25
CA ARG A 177 1.78 -22.83 -4.03
C ARG A 177 1.12 -23.47 -2.81
N LEU A 178 -0.21 -23.39 -2.69
CA LEU A 178 -0.96 -24.04 -1.62
C LEU A 178 -0.92 -25.57 -1.73
N ASP A 179 -0.95 -26.13 -2.94
CA ASP A 179 -0.84 -27.57 -3.17
C ASP A 179 0.56 -28.08 -2.80
N THR A 180 1.59 -27.36 -3.23
CA THR A 180 2.98 -27.68 -2.89
C THR A 180 3.25 -27.55 -1.38
N GLU A 181 2.67 -26.53 -0.71
CA GLU A 181 2.75 -26.35 0.74
C GLU A 181 2.12 -27.55 1.49
N GLU A 182 1.01 -28.09 0.98
CA GLU A 182 0.33 -29.25 1.58
C GLU A 182 1.07 -30.57 1.30
N ALA A 183 1.70 -30.71 0.12
CA ALA A 183 2.43 -31.92 -0.25
C ALA A 183 3.75 -32.08 0.53
N ASN A 184 4.44 -31.00 0.86
CA ASN A 184 5.69 -31.00 1.63
C ASN A 184 5.50 -31.33 3.15
N ARG A 185 4.67 -32.31 3.46
CA ARG A 185 4.19 -32.64 4.81
C ARG A 185 5.26 -33.14 5.80
N ALA A 186 6.46 -33.45 5.37
CA ALA A 186 7.44 -34.17 6.18
C ALA A 186 8.19 -33.33 7.23
N GLY A 187 7.97 -32.00 7.33
CA GLY A 187 8.81 -31.15 8.16
C GLY A 187 8.17 -29.98 8.90
N GLY A 188 7.09 -30.18 9.68
CA GLY A 188 6.57 -29.09 10.55
C GLY A 188 5.44 -28.25 9.98
N SER A 189 5.23 -28.28 8.68
CA SER A 189 4.23 -27.46 7.93
C SER A 189 2.76 -27.84 8.24
N GLN A 190 2.48 -29.06 8.74
CA GLN A 190 1.09 -29.50 8.96
C GLN A 190 0.33 -28.63 9.97
N ALA A 191 0.99 -28.12 11.00
CA ALA A 191 0.37 -27.24 12.00
C ALA A 191 0.00 -25.88 11.35
N ASN A 192 0.83 -25.35 10.44
CA ASN A 192 0.56 -24.10 9.74
C ASN A 192 -0.56 -24.25 8.71
N VAL A 193 -0.62 -25.38 8.00
CA VAL A 193 -1.72 -25.69 7.07
C VAL A 193 -3.06 -25.79 7.82
N LEU A 194 -3.10 -26.45 8.97
CA LEU A 194 -4.31 -26.54 9.80
C LEU A 194 -4.72 -25.17 10.35
N LYS A 195 -3.76 -24.35 10.81
CA LYS A 195 -4.03 -22.99 11.27
C LYS A 195 -4.57 -22.11 10.13
N ARG A 196 -4.01 -22.19 8.92
CA ARG A 196 -4.52 -21.46 7.74
C ARG A 196 -5.93 -21.90 7.36
N LYS A 197 -6.23 -23.21 7.43
CA LYS A 197 -7.59 -23.71 7.23
C LYS A 197 -8.55 -23.15 8.28
N ALA A 198 -8.11 -23.04 9.53
CA ALA A 198 -8.89 -22.43 10.60
C ALA A 198 -9.16 -20.94 10.37
N TRP A 199 -8.21 -20.21 9.78
CA TRP A 199 -8.41 -18.82 9.41
C TRP A 199 -9.39 -18.66 8.25
N ARG A 200 -9.21 -19.46 7.19
CA ARG A 200 -10.04 -19.41 5.98
C ARG A 200 -11.48 -19.86 6.23
N PHE A 201 -11.68 -20.83 7.08
CA PHE A 201 -12.98 -21.48 7.32
C PHE A 201 -13.41 -21.44 8.79
N GLY A 202 -12.67 -20.77 9.66
CA GLY A 202 -12.96 -20.66 11.07
C GLY A 202 -14.11 -19.67 11.37
N PRO A 203 -14.59 -19.64 12.61
CA PRO A 203 -15.72 -18.83 13.04
C PRO A 203 -15.49 -17.32 12.92
N LYS A 204 -14.25 -16.86 12.77
CA LYS A 204 -13.89 -15.45 12.55
C LYS A 204 -13.73 -15.09 11.08
N CYS A 205 -13.84 -16.04 10.15
CA CYS A 205 -13.86 -15.76 8.73
C CYS A 205 -15.15 -15.00 8.39
N LEU A 206 -15.07 -13.83 7.82
CA LEU A 206 -16.22 -12.95 7.54
C LEU A 206 -17.26 -13.57 6.57
N SER A 207 -16.89 -14.63 5.85
CA SER A 207 -17.86 -15.44 5.10
C SER A 207 -18.64 -16.42 5.97
N ALA A 208 -18.25 -16.68 7.22
CA ALA A 208 -19.00 -17.53 8.14
C ALA A 208 -20.23 -16.76 8.68
N ASN A 209 -21.31 -17.50 8.95
CA ASN A 209 -22.53 -16.92 9.53
C ASN A 209 -22.24 -16.34 10.92
N GLY A 210 -22.70 -15.13 11.19
CA GLY A 210 -22.56 -14.46 12.48
C GLY A 210 -21.16 -13.89 12.78
N ALA A 211 -20.18 -14.09 11.90
CA ALA A 211 -18.81 -13.59 12.13
C ALA A 211 -18.71 -12.07 12.08
N ALA A 212 -19.34 -11.46 11.09
CA ALA A 212 -19.38 -10.00 10.95
C ALA A 212 -20.12 -9.34 12.12
N GLU A 213 -21.23 -9.92 12.53
CA GLU A 213 -22.03 -9.47 13.68
C GLU A 213 -21.24 -9.56 14.99
N SER A 214 -20.50 -10.66 15.19
CA SER A 214 -19.64 -10.83 16.38
C SER A 214 -18.54 -9.77 16.44
N LEU A 215 -17.86 -9.49 15.32
CA LEU A 215 -16.84 -8.43 15.27
C LEU A 215 -17.48 -7.03 15.44
N LEU A 216 -18.68 -6.82 14.91
CA LEU A 216 -19.41 -5.57 15.09
C LEU A 216 -19.76 -5.30 16.55
N GLU A 217 -20.19 -6.33 17.31
CA GLU A 217 -20.42 -6.23 18.76
C GLU A 217 -19.16 -5.82 19.53
N MET A 218 -18.01 -6.44 19.21
CA MET A 218 -16.73 -6.06 19.80
C MET A 218 -16.39 -4.60 19.49
N LEU A 219 -16.59 -4.16 18.25
CA LEU A 219 -16.34 -2.78 17.82
C LEU A 219 -17.25 -1.79 18.56
N LYS A 220 -18.55 -2.07 18.69
CA LYS A 220 -19.52 -1.24 19.41
C LYS A 220 -19.16 -1.12 20.89
N THR A 221 -18.78 -2.20 21.52
CA THR A 221 -18.31 -2.22 22.91
C THR A 221 -17.10 -1.32 23.08
N ALA A 222 -16.06 -1.46 22.23
CA ALA A 222 -14.87 -0.64 22.29
C ALA A 222 -15.15 0.86 22.03
N ILE A 223 -16.06 1.18 21.11
CA ILE A 223 -16.49 2.56 20.86
C ILE A 223 -17.16 3.15 22.10
N ASN A 224 -18.08 2.41 22.75
CA ASN A 224 -18.78 2.87 23.94
C ASN A 224 -17.82 3.13 25.12
N GLU A 225 -16.84 2.26 25.33
CA GLU A 225 -15.79 2.44 26.35
C GLU A 225 -14.95 3.70 26.10
N ARG A 226 -14.59 3.95 24.83
CA ARG A 226 -13.86 5.16 24.44
C ARG A 226 -14.70 6.42 24.64
N VAL A 227 -15.99 6.38 24.31
CA VAL A 227 -16.92 7.47 24.57
C VAL A 227 -17.02 7.78 26.07
N ALA A 228 -17.16 6.76 26.90
CA ALA A 228 -17.18 6.92 28.36
C ALA A 228 -15.87 7.55 28.89
N THR A 229 -14.72 7.07 28.38
CA THR A 229 -13.39 7.60 28.72
C THR A 229 -13.22 9.05 28.25
N ALA A 230 -13.68 9.38 27.05
CA ALA A 230 -13.60 10.75 26.54
C ALA A 230 -14.46 11.72 27.37
N ARG A 231 -15.66 11.32 27.75
CA ARG A 231 -16.54 12.10 28.67
C ARG A 231 -15.89 12.35 30.03
N SER A 232 -15.25 11.35 30.62
CA SER A 232 -14.53 11.50 31.89
C SER A 232 -13.34 12.45 31.83
N LYS A 233 -12.79 12.67 30.61
CA LYS A 233 -11.71 13.63 30.35
C LYS A 233 -12.20 14.99 29.84
N ASN A 234 -13.48 15.31 29.96
CA ASN A 234 -14.11 16.54 29.47
C ASN A 234 -13.85 16.82 27.97
N ALA A 235 -13.94 15.78 27.13
CA ALA A 235 -13.88 15.96 25.68
C ALA A 235 -15.04 16.85 25.21
N SER A 236 -14.83 17.58 24.11
CA SER A 236 -15.85 18.47 23.54
C SER A 236 -17.09 17.68 23.09
N ASP A 237 -18.28 18.12 23.55
CA ASP A 237 -19.55 17.51 23.14
C ASP A 237 -19.73 17.53 21.63
N ALA A 238 -19.36 18.64 20.96
CA ALA A 238 -19.42 18.74 19.49
C ALA A 238 -18.64 17.64 18.75
N VAL A 239 -17.46 17.25 19.27
CA VAL A 239 -16.66 16.16 18.70
C VAL A 239 -17.37 14.82 18.91
N MET A 240 -17.97 14.63 20.08
CA MET A 240 -18.64 13.38 20.42
C MET A 240 -19.93 13.19 19.61
N ASP A 241 -20.69 14.27 19.44
CA ASP A 241 -21.91 14.26 18.65
C ASP A 241 -21.62 13.98 17.19
N VAL A 242 -20.63 14.68 16.59
CA VAL A 242 -20.22 14.41 15.20
C VAL A 242 -19.76 12.97 15.01
N ARG A 243 -19.00 12.41 15.95
CA ARG A 243 -18.59 10.99 15.89
C ARG A 243 -19.77 10.03 15.95
N ALA A 244 -20.75 10.32 16.77
CA ALA A 244 -21.96 9.52 16.87
C ALA A 244 -22.82 9.61 15.60
N GLU A 245 -22.98 10.80 15.03
CA GLU A 245 -23.69 11.04 13.76
C GLU A 245 -23.00 10.34 12.58
N VAL A 246 -21.66 10.39 12.52
CA VAL A 246 -20.86 9.71 11.48
C VAL A 246 -21.01 8.18 11.60
N LEU A 247 -20.98 7.64 12.81
CA LEU A 247 -21.18 6.21 13.04
C LEU A 247 -22.60 5.79 12.63
N ALA A 248 -23.61 6.55 13.03
CA ALA A 248 -25.02 6.28 12.67
C ALA A 248 -25.23 6.31 11.14
N GLY A 249 -24.64 7.29 10.45
CA GLY A 249 -24.68 7.37 8.99
C GLY A 249 -24.00 6.16 8.32
N CYS A 250 -22.89 5.69 8.87
CA CYS A 250 -22.21 4.47 8.41
C CYS A 250 -23.09 3.22 8.61
N GLU A 251 -23.77 3.09 9.75
CA GLU A 251 -24.68 1.96 10.02
C GLU A 251 -25.91 2.00 9.09
N GLU A 252 -26.53 3.17 8.89
CA GLU A 252 -27.68 3.34 8.00
C GLU A 252 -27.36 2.97 6.55
N LYS A 253 -26.25 3.50 6.02
CA LYS A 253 -25.90 3.32 4.61
C LYS A 253 -25.32 1.94 4.30
N ALA A 254 -24.95 1.16 5.30
CA ALA A 254 -24.39 -0.18 5.13
C ALA A 254 -25.38 -1.18 4.48
N SER A 255 -26.70 -0.97 4.62
CA SER A 255 -27.74 -1.79 3.97
C SER A 255 -27.93 -1.46 2.48
N GLY A 256 -27.24 -0.44 1.95
CA GLY A 256 -27.29 -0.07 0.55
C GLY A 256 -26.68 -1.13 -0.38
N GLU A 257 -27.01 -1.04 -1.67
CA GLU A 257 -26.42 -1.92 -2.68
C GLU A 257 -24.90 -1.81 -2.74
N ARG A 258 -24.22 -2.88 -3.15
CA ARG A 258 -22.76 -2.86 -3.36
C ARG A 258 -22.37 -1.81 -4.39
N GLY A 259 -21.24 -1.16 -4.17
CA GLY A 259 -20.78 -0.09 -5.04
C GLY A 259 -19.71 0.79 -4.42
N VAL A 260 -19.65 2.04 -4.84
CA VAL A 260 -18.67 3.02 -4.39
C VAL A 260 -19.33 4.03 -3.44
N PHE A 261 -18.77 4.15 -2.25
CA PHE A 261 -19.25 5.05 -1.21
C PHE A 261 -18.19 6.10 -0.87
N THR A 262 -18.62 7.27 -0.42
CA THR A 262 -17.72 8.30 0.12
C THR A 262 -18.03 8.59 1.57
N LEU A 263 -16.98 8.74 2.38
CA LEU A 263 -17.03 9.11 3.77
C LEU A 263 -16.19 10.38 3.99
N ALA A 264 -16.81 11.53 3.71
CA ALA A 264 -16.19 12.84 3.88
C ALA A 264 -16.43 13.34 5.30
N VAL A 265 -15.39 13.30 6.14
CA VAL A 265 -15.47 13.65 7.56
C VAL A 265 -14.24 14.45 7.96
N PRO A 266 -14.39 15.58 8.67
CA PRO A 266 -13.26 16.38 9.10
C PRO A 266 -12.30 15.59 10.00
N THR A 267 -11.06 16.05 10.09
CA THR A 267 -10.04 15.43 10.93
C THR A 267 -10.51 15.33 12.39
N GLY A 268 -10.39 14.15 12.99
CA GLY A 268 -10.86 13.89 14.36
C GLY A 268 -12.33 13.47 14.47
N GLY A 269 -13.09 13.42 13.37
CA GLY A 269 -14.51 13.00 13.33
C GLY A 269 -14.73 11.48 13.39
N GLY A 270 -13.70 10.65 13.64
CA GLY A 270 -13.89 9.22 13.91
C GLY A 270 -13.92 8.30 12.68
N LYS A 271 -13.39 8.73 11.54
CA LYS A 271 -13.40 8.00 10.26
C LYS A 271 -13.02 6.51 10.33
N THR A 272 -11.91 6.19 11.00
CA THR A 272 -11.30 4.84 10.98
C THR A 272 -12.26 3.78 11.53
N LEU A 273 -12.81 3.98 12.73
CA LEU A 273 -13.71 2.98 13.31
C LEU A 273 -15.09 2.99 12.65
N ALA A 274 -15.59 4.17 12.22
CA ALA A 274 -16.86 4.28 11.53
C ALA A 274 -16.84 3.59 10.15
N SER A 275 -15.75 3.68 9.39
CA SER A 275 -15.61 2.97 8.11
C SER A 275 -15.54 1.44 8.29
N VAL A 276 -14.90 0.96 9.36
CA VAL A 276 -14.91 -0.48 9.69
C VAL A 276 -16.30 -0.92 10.17
N ALA A 277 -17.02 -0.09 10.93
CA ALA A 277 -18.41 -0.36 11.32
C ALA A 277 -19.31 -0.46 10.07
N PHE A 278 -19.18 0.47 9.11
CA PHE A 278 -19.84 0.37 7.81
C PHE A 278 -19.55 -0.98 7.15
N ALA A 279 -18.27 -1.35 7.04
CA ALA A 279 -17.86 -2.57 6.35
C ALA A 279 -18.41 -3.83 7.01
N LEU A 280 -18.40 -3.94 8.34
CA LEU A 280 -18.95 -5.08 9.07
C LEU A 280 -20.48 -5.17 8.92
N ASN A 281 -21.20 -4.04 9.05
CA ASN A 281 -22.64 -4.00 8.82
C ASN A 281 -22.99 -4.37 7.37
N HIS A 282 -22.22 -3.87 6.38
CA HIS A 282 -22.41 -4.16 4.97
C HIS A 282 -22.20 -5.66 4.66
N ILE A 283 -21.18 -6.28 5.25
CA ILE A 283 -20.95 -7.72 5.15
C ILE A 283 -22.08 -8.51 5.77
N ALA A 284 -22.50 -8.16 7.00
CA ALA A 284 -23.60 -8.82 7.69
C ALA A 284 -24.88 -8.77 6.85
N HIS A 285 -25.25 -7.58 6.36
CA HIS A 285 -26.44 -7.38 5.54
C HIS A 285 -26.41 -8.20 4.23
N HIS A 286 -25.30 -8.12 3.48
CA HIS A 286 -25.21 -8.81 2.19
C HIS A 286 -25.03 -10.33 2.28
N ASN A 287 -24.61 -10.83 3.43
CA ASN A 287 -24.42 -12.25 3.64
C ASN A 287 -25.61 -12.96 4.29
N GLN A 288 -26.58 -12.23 4.86
CA GLN A 288 -27.68 -12.81 5.68
C GLN A 288 -28.51 -13.86 4.94
N ASP A 289 -28.80 -13.61 3.65
CA ASP A 289 -29.67 -14.47 2.83
C ASP A 289 -28.87 -15.44 1.93
N LEU A 290 -27.56 -15.49 2.07
CA LEU A 290 -26.67 -16.35 1.28
C LEU A 290 -26.25 -17.58 2.08
N GLY A 291 -26.31 -18.76 1.44
CA GLY A 291 -25.76 -19.98 2.03
C GLY A 291 -24.27 -19.88 2.32
N PRO A 292 -23.70 -20.69 3.26
CA PRO A 292 -22.31 -20.60 3.68
C PRO A 292 -21.30 -20.80 2.54
N ASP A 293 -21.65 -21.57 1.52
CA ASP A 293 -20.79 -21.87 0.37
C ASP A 293 -21.08 -20.97 -0.84
N ASP A 294 -21.95 -19.95 -0.69
CA ASP A 294 -22.26 -19.03 -1.80
C ASP A 294 -21.05 -18.17 -2.14
N THR A 295 -20.61 -18.26 -3.39
CA THR A 295 -19.44 -17.54 -3.88
C THR A 295 -19.59 -16.02 -3.91
N ARG A 296 -20.82 -15.51 -3.74
CA ARG A 296 -21.14 -14.06 -3.67
C ARG A 296 -21.00 -13.48 -2.27
N ARG A 297 -20.76 -14.29 -1.25
CA ARG A 297 -20.55 -13.78 0.13
C ARG A 297 -19.38 -12.84 0.19
N LEU A 298 -19.53 -11.71 0.86
CA LEU A 298 -18.44 -10.84 1.23
C LEU A 298 -17.57 -11.54 2.29
N ARG A 299 -16.24 -11.49 2.10
CA ARG A 299 -15.32 -12.35 2.85
C ARG A 299 -14.28 -11.60 3.66
N ARG A 300 -13.97 -10.34 3.29
CA ARG A 300 -12.85 -9.58 3.84
C ARG A 300 -13.13 -8.10 3.91
N ILE A 301 -12.40 -7.46 4.81
CA ILE A 301 -12.21 -6.01 4.82
C ILE A 301 -10.75 -5.74 4.48
N ILE A 302 -10.49 -4.87 3.50
CA ILE A 302 -9.15 -4.47 3.11
C ILE A 302 -9.03 -2.97 3.30
N VAL A 303 -8.24 -2.56 4.31
CA VAL A 303 -7.96 -1.15 4.62
C VAL A 303 -6.65 -0.76 3.94
N VAL A 304 -6.74 0.19 3.01
CA VAL A 304 -5.63 0.67 2.20
C VAL A 304 -5.24 2.07 2.67
N ILE A 305 -4.00 2.22 3.12
CA ILE A 305 -3.49 3.43 3.78
C ILE A 305 -2.24 3.92 3.04
N PRO A 306 -2.08 5.24 2.77
CA PRO A 306 -0.97 5.72 1.95
C PRO A 306 0.39 5.71 2.68
N TYR A 307 0.42 5.80 4.01
CA TYR A 307 1.64 6.04 4.76
C TYR A 307 1.90 4.99 5.84
N LEU A 308 3.15 4.54 5.95
CA LEU A 308 3.58 3.50 6.92
C LEU A 308 3.30 3.89 8.39
N ASN A 309 3.47 5.16 8.75
CA ASN A 309 3.23 5.63 10.12
C ASN A 309 1.75 5.46 10.53
N ILE A 310 0.81 5.68 9.59
CA ILE A 310 -0.63 5.52 9.84
C ILE A 310 -1.00 4.05 9.97
N ILE A 311 -0.36 3.17 9.22
CA ILE A 311 -0.63 1.72 9.28
C ILE A 311 -0.41 1.19 10.68
N GLN A 312 0.72 1.49 11.31
CA GLN A 312 1.03 1.02 12.67
C GLN A 312 -0.01 1.51 13.68
N GLN A 313 -0.41 2.78 13.56
CA GLN A 313 -1.46 3.36 14.41
C GLN A 313 -2.80 2.68 14.19
N THR A 314 -3.26 2.57 12.94
CA THR A 314 -4.54 1.95 12.59
C THR A 314 -4.56 0.47 12.95
N THR A 315 -3.49 -0.26 12.67
CA THR A 315 -3.37 -1.67 13.05
C THR A 315 -3.39 -1.86 14.56
N GLY A 316 -2.67 -1.02 15.31
CA GLY A 316 -2.68 -1.02 16.77
C GLY A 316 -4.08 -0.74 17.32
N GLU A 317 -4.78 0.22 16.76
CA GLU A 317 -6.16 0.55 17.11
C GLU A 317 -7.12 -0.63 16.88
N LEU A 318 -7.07 -1.24 15.70
CA LEU A 318 -7.92 -2.38 15.36
C LEU A 318 -7.57 -3.62 16.17
N LYS A 319 -6.28 -3.89 16.43
CA LYS A 319 -5.85 -4.97 17.33
C LYS A 319 -6.38 -4.80 18.75
N SER A 320 -6.44 -3.55 19.25
CA SER A 320 -7.01 -3.26 20.57
C SER A 320 -8.51 -3.52 20.65
N VAL A 321 -9.23 -3.35 19.54
CA VAL A 321 -10.67 -3.58 19.42
C VAL A 321 -11.00 -5.06 19.30
N PHE A 322 -10.37 -5.76 18.37
CA PHE A 322 -10.75 -7.13 18.00
C PHE A 322 -9.98 -8.22 18.74
N GLY A 323 -9.05 -7.84 19.61
CA GLY A 323 -8.17 -8.79 20.28
C GLY A 323 -7.28 -9.53 19.29
N HIS A 324 -5.96 -9.37 19.40
CA HIS A 324 -5.03 -10.03 18.51
C HIS A 324 -4.15 -10.97 19.31
N THR A 325 -4.12 -12.24 18.92
CA THR A 325 -3.10 -13.19 19.36
C THR A 325 -2.44 -13.81 18.14
N ASP A 326 -1.17 -14.17 18.24
CA ASP A 326 -0.46 -14.86 17.14
C ASP A 326 -1.09 -16.22 16.80
N ALA A 327 -1.86 -16.80 17.72
CA ALA A 327 -2.58 -18.05 17.53
C ALA A 327 -3.91 -17.89 16.76
N ASP A 328 -4.54 -16.70 16.82
CA ASP A 328 -5.83 -16.41 16.21
C ASP A 328 -5.89 -14.95 15.73
N PRO A 329 -5.15 -14.60 14.69
CA PRO A 329 -5.10 -13.25 14.21
C PRO A 329 -6.30 -12.96 13.31
N VAL A 330 -7.11 -11.98 13.73
CA VAL A 330 -8.19 -11.39 12.91
C VAL A 330 -7.61 -10.40 11.90
N ILE A 331 -6.50 -9.75 12.25
CA ILE A 331 -5.92 -8.64 11.50
C ILE A 331 -4.56 -9.03 10.93
N LEU A 332 -4.43 -8.92 9.62
CA LEU A 332 -3.18 -9.06 8.89
C LEU A 332 -2.66 -7.67 8.51
N GLU A 333 -1.49 -7.33 9.00
CA GLU A 333 -0.76 -6.13 8.59
C GLU A 333 0.25 -6.51 7.50
N HIS A 334 0.16 -5.85 6.33
CA HIS A 334 1.03 -6.14 5.19
C HIS A 334 1.57 -4.88 4.53
N HIS A 335 2.84 -4.62 4.68
CA HIS A 335 3.57 -3.51 4.05
C HIS A 335 5.07 -3.83 3.95
N SER A 336 5.85 -3.01 3.25
CA SER A 336 7.26 -3.26 2.97
C SER A 336 8.14 -3.46 4.21
N GLN A 337 7.79 -2.83 5.33
CA GLN A 337 8.49 -3.01 6.61
C GLN A 337 7.99 -4.22 7.41
N ALA A 338 6.79 -4.73 7.13
CA ALA A 338 6.24 -5.93 7.75
C ALA A 338 6.52 -7.19 6.91
N ALA A 339 6.80 -7.02 5.61
CA ALA A 339 7.10 -8.12 4.72
C ALA A 339 8.57 -8.53 4.84
N ASP A 340 8.81 -9.82 4.96
CA ASP A 340 10.16 -10.37 4.84
C ASP A 340 10.64 -10.22 3.39
N PRO A 341 11.88 -9.79 3.14
CA PRO A 341 12.43 -9.76 1.80
C PRO A 341 12.44 -11.17 1.24
N VAL A 342 11.87 -11.34 0.07
CA VAL A 342 12.05 -12.57 -0.71
C VAL A 342 13.50 -12.55 -1.21
N ILE A 343 14.40 -13.14 -0.45
CA ILE A 343 15.78 -13.33 -0.87
C ILE A 343 15.76 -14.39 -1.96
N LYS A 344 15.88 -13.94 -3.20
CA LYS A 344 16.11 -14.85 -4.32
C LYS A 344 17.55 -15.35 -4.23
N THR A 345 17.77 -16.51 -3.63
CA THR A 345 18.96 -17.28 -3.92
C THR A 345 18.81 -17.89 -5.33
N LYS A 346 19.92 -18.02 -6.06
CA LYS A 346 19.91 -18.53 -7.45
C LYS A 346 19.33 -19.95 -7.59
N ASP A 347 19.14 -20.65 -6.48
CA ASP A 347 18.73 -22.06 -6.40
C ASP A 347 17.31 -22.28 -5.84
N ASP A 348 16.57 -21.20 -5.47
CA ASP A 348 15.27 -21.31 -4.79
C ASP A 348 14.06 -21.57 -5.71
N ALA A 349 14.24 -22.18 -6.86
CA ALA A 349 13.09 -22.71 -7.58
C ALA A 349 12.43 -23.90 -6.83
N ASP A 350 13.17 -24.59 -5.94
CA ASP A 350 12.72 -25.81 -5.25
C ASP A 350 13.03 -25.84 -3.73
N GLY A 351 13.58 -24.76 -3.13
CA GLY A 351 13.95 -24.71 -1.71
C GLY A 351 12.87 -24.09 -0.83
N TRP A 352 11.92 -24.87 -0.36
CA TRP A 352 10.93 -24.43 0.65
C TRP A 352 11.57 -24.47 2.03
N ASP A 353 11.70 -23.31 2.66
CA ASP A 353 12.15 -23.18 4.04
C ASP A 353 11.11 -23.79 4.98
N LYS A 354 11.52 -24.70 5.82
CA LYS A 354 10.65 -25.61 6.60
C LYS A 354 9.83 -24.94 7.70
N GLU A 355 10.05 -23.63 8.01
CA GLU A 355 9.44 -22.97 9.17
C GLU A 355 9.00 -21.51 8.91
N ARG A 356 8.31 -21.22 7.81
CA ARG A 356 7.78 -19.87 7.62
C ARG A 356 6.65 -19.55 8.61
N PRO A 357 6.68 -18.39 9.29
CA PRO A 357 5.59 -17.99 10.18
C PRO A 357 4.25 -17.93 9.44
N LEU A 358 3.17 -18.35 10.10
CA LEU A 358 1.82 -18.35 9.54
C LEU A 358 1.39 -16.98 8.99
N ARG A 359 1.78 -15.90 9.67
CA ARG A 359 1.53 -14.52 9.25
C ARG A 359 2.15 -14.20 7.88
N GLN A 360 3.36 -14.67 7.64
CA GLN A 360 4.07 -14.48 6.35
C GLN A 360 3.33 -15.18 5.21
N LEU A 361 2.95 -16.42 5.43
CA LEU A 361 2.18 -17.19 4.44
C LEU A 361 0.82 -16.54 4.13
N ALA A 362 0.14 -16.00 5.14
CA ALA A 362 -1.12 -15.29 4.93
C ALA A 362 -0.94 -13.93 4.24
N ALA A 363 0.20 -13.25 4.44
CA ALA A 363 0.50 -11.99 3.77
C ALA A 363 0.73 -12.17 2.26
N GLU A 364 1.22 -13.33 1.83
CA GLU A 364 1.48 -13.61 0.42
C GLU A 364 0.19 -13.63 -0.42
N ASN A 365 -0.94 -14.09 0.13
CA ASN A 365 -2.20 -14.19 -0.58
C ASN A 365 -3.38 -13.45 0.08
N TRP A 366 -3.15 -12.69 1.15
CA TRP A 366 -4.19 -11.95 1.90
C TRP A 366 -5.33 -12.84 2.40
N ASP A 367 -4.97 -13.97 2.97
CA ASP A 367 -5.94 -14.93 3.50
C ASP A 367 -6.25 -14.65 4.98
N ALA A 368 -6.86 -13.49 5.26
CA ALA A 368 -7.27 -13.03 6.59
C ALA A 368 -8.59 -12.25 6.53
N PRO A 369 -9.37 -12.16 7.62
CA PRO A 369 -10.63 -11.43 7.67
C PRO A 369 -10.46 -9.92 7.45
N ILE A 370 -9.48 -9.30 8.12
CA ILE A 370 -9.19 -7.88 8.02
C ILE A 370 -7.72 -7.71 7.62
N ILE A 371 -7.49 -7.05 6.50
CA ILE A 371 -6.16 -6.74 5.98
C ILE A 371 -5.94 -5.24 6.09
N VAL A 372 -4.80 -4.83 6.67
CA VAL A 372 -4.35 -3.44 6.67
C VAL A 372 -3.07 -3.36 5.85
N THR A 373 -3.09 -2.60 4.77
CA THR A 373 -1.99 -2.57 3.80
C THR A 373 -1.71 -1.16 3.29
N THR A 374 -0.57 -0.98 2.61
CA THR A 374 -0.26 0.30 1.95
C THR A 374 -0.94 0.41 0.58
N SER A 375 -1.18 1.67 0.15
CA SER A 375 -1.58 1.96 -1.23
C SER A 375 -0.61 1.35 -2.24
N VAL A 376 0.70 1.41 -1.96
CA VAL A 376 1.76 0.81 -2.79
C VAL A 376 1.52 -0.69 -2.96
N GLN A 377 1.40 -1.44 -1.86
CA GLN A 377 1.21 -2.89 -1.92
C GLN A 377 -0.11 -3.28 -2.60
N PHE A 378 -1.17 -2.51 -2.38
CA PHE A 378 -2.46 -2.77 -3.01
C PHE A 378 -2.39 -2.54 -4.53
N PHE A 379 -1.99 -1.34 -4.96
CA PHE A 379 -2.03 -0.94 -6.37
C PHE A 379 -0.94 -1.61 -7.21
N ASP A 380 0.27 -1.79 -6.69
CA ASP A 380 1.32 -2.55 -7.38
C ASP A 380 0.87 -3.98 -7.65
N SER A 381 0.16 -4.62 -6.69
CA SER A 381 -0.32 -5.99 -6.90
C SER A 381 -1.36 -6.10 -8.01
N LEU A 382 -2.14 -5.04 -8.31
CA LEU A 382 -3.12 -5.04 -9.40
C LEU A 382 -2.46 -5.20 -10.78
N TYR A 383 -1.28 -4.60 -10.96
CA TYR A 383 -0.65 -4.50 -12.27
C TYR A 383 0.73 -5.17 -12.35
N SER A 384 1.26 -5.70 -11.24
CA SER A 384 2.49 -6.48 -11.28
C SER A 384 2.31 -7.73 -12.14
N ARG A 385 3.35 -8.04 -12.92
CA ARG A 385 3.43 -9.31 -13.65
C ARG A 385 3.99 -10.46 -12.82
N ARG A 386 4.58 -10.14 -11.65
CA ARG A 386 5.31 -11.11 -10.82
C ARG A 386 4.35 -12.03 -10.06
N PRO A 387 4.59 -13.35 -10.02
CA PRO A 387 3.73 -14.29 -9.31
C PRO A 387 3.52 -13.95 -7.84
N ALA A 388 4.60 -13.54 -7.15
CA ALA A 388 4.55 -13.21 -5.72
C ALA A 388 3.62 -12.04 -5.41
N ASP A 389 3.62 -11.00 -6.26
CA ASP A 389 2.80 -9.80 -6.05
C ASP A 389 1.35 -10.04 -6.47
N ALA A 390 1.14 -10.75 -7.59
CA ALA A 390 -0.18 -11.04 -8.13
C ALA A 390 -0.96 -12.10 -7.33
N ARG A 391 -0.29 -12.94 -6.52
CA ARG A 391 -0.88 -14.07 -5.79
C ARG A 391 -2.09 -13.69 -4.93
N LYS A 392 -2.20 -12.44 -4.48
CA LYS A 392 -3.26 -11.94 -3.60
C LYS A 392 -4.50 -11.40 -4.31
N LEU A 393 -4.45 -11.15 -5.64
CA LEU A 393 -5.51 -10.43 -6.37
C LEU A 393 -6.88 -11.11 -6.30
N HIS A 394 -6.95 -12.43 -6.49
CA HIS A 394 -8.21 -13.16 -6.45
C HIS A 394 -8.93 -13.02 -5.07
N ASN A 395 -8.19 -12.68 -4.02
CA ASN A 395 -8.71 -12.47 -2.68
C ASN A 395 -9.27 -11.05 -2.44
N ILE A 396 -9.10 -10.13 -3.41
CA ILE A 396 -9.77 -8.82 -3.40
C ILE A 396 -11.24 -8.95 -3.80
N CYS A 397 -11.62 -10.02 -4.54
CA CYS A 397 -13.01 -10.30 -4.88
C CYS A 397 -13.86 -10.47 -3.62
N GLN A 398 -15.12 -10.03 -3.71
CA GLN A 398 -16.08 -10.17 -2.62
C GLN A 398 -15.53 -9.60 -1.30
N SER A 399 -14.93 -8.41 -1.35
CA SER A 399 -14.37 -7.71 -0.20
C SER A 399 -14.97 -6.32 -0.05
N VAL A 400 -14.91 -5.76 1.15
CA VAL A 400 -15.15 -4.33 1.37
C VAL A 400 -13.80 -3.63 1.44
N LEU A 401 -13.54 -2.76 0.50
CA LEU A 401 -12.31 -1.98 0.38
C LEU A 401 -12.52 -0.63 1.09
N ILE A 402 -11.60 -0.24 1.95
CA ILE A 402 -11.59 1.06 2.61
C ILE A 402 -10.30 1.77 2.18
N PHE A 403 -10.41 2.80 1.35
CA PHE A 403 -9.28 3.63 0.98
C PHE A 403 -9.23 4.86 1.86
N ASP A 404 -8.28 4.89 2.78
CA ASP A 404 -8.06 6.06 3.65
C ASP A 404 -7.15 7.07 2.96
N GLU A 405 -7.40 8.35 3.20
CA GLU A 405 -6.71 9.49 2.59
C GLU A 405 -6.63 9.39 1.06
N VAL A 406 -7.76 9.14 0.41
CA VAL A 406 -7.87 8.86 -1.04
C VAL A 406 -7.30 9.98 -1.94
N GLN A 407 -7.21 11.21 -1.45
CA GLN A 407 -6.58 12.33 -2.17
C GLN A 407 -5.09 12.13 -2.45
N THR A 408 -4.45 11.17 -1.78
CA THR A 408 -3.02 10.85 -1.99
C THR A 408 -2.75 9.93 -3.18
N LEU A 409 -3.79 9.50 -3.90
CA LEU A 409 -3.62 8.70 -5.11
C LEU A 409 -2.76 9.45 -6.14
N PRO A 410 -1.75 8.80 -6.75
CA PRO A 410 -0.87 9.46 -7.70
C PRO A 410 -1.63 9.91 -8.94
N PRO A 411 -1.65 11.21 -9.26
CA PRO A 411 -2.44 11.74 -10.38
C PRO A 411 -2.07 11.12 -11.73
N LEU A 412 -0.78 10.82 -11.96
CA LEU A 412 -0.27 10.22 -13.19
C LEU A 412 -0.67 8.74 -13.38
N LEU A 413 -1.22 8.09 -12.37
CA LEU A 413 -1.74 6.72 -12.44
C LEU A 413 -3.23 6.66 -12.10
N LEU A 414 -3.90 7.81 -11.99
CA LEU A 414 -5.27 7.87 -11.50
C LEU A 414 -6.24 7.11 -12.40
N GLN A 415 -6.12 7.26 -13.72
CA GLN A 415 -7.01 6.58 -14.67
C GLN A 415 -6.87 5.05 -14.61
N PRO A 416 -5.68 4.43 -14.70
CA PRO A 416 -5.56 2.98 -14.55
C PRO A 416 -6.00 2.48 -13.17
N ILE A 417 -5.75 3.24 -12.10
CA ILE A 417 -6.23 2.91 -10.75
C ILE A 417 -7.76 2.86 -10.71
N LEU A 418 -8.43 3.93 -11.16
CA LEU A 418 -9.89 3.99 -11.15
C LEU A 418 -10.51 2.93 -12.06
N ASP A 419 -9.87 2.61 -13.20
CA ASP A 419 -10.34 1.58 -14.11
C ASP A 419 -10.33 0.18 -13.45
N ALA A 420 -9.23 -0.19 -12.77
CA ALA A 420 -9.18 -1.45 -12.03
C ALA A 420 -10.20 -1.52 -10.88
N VAL A 421 -10.37 -0.41 -10.16
CA VAL A 421 -11.34 -0.35 -9.06
C VAL A 421 -12.78 -0.43 -9.57
N LYS A 422 -13.08 0.17 -10.73
CA LYS A 422 -14.38 0.01 -11.39
C LYS A 422 -14.65 -1.44 -11.77
N GLU A 423 -13.67 -2.15 -12.34
CA GLU A 423 -13.82 -3.58 -12.60
C GLU A 423 -14.21 -4.33 -11.33
N LEU A 424 -13.51 -4.05 -10.19
CA LEU A 424 -13.77 -4.70 -8.92
C LEU A 424 -15.16 -4.39 -8.33
N THR A 425 -15.68 -3.17 -8.53
CA THR A 425 -16.90 -2.66 -7.85
C THR A 425 -18.15 -2.62 -8.77
N SER A 426 -18.00 -2.85 -10.07
CA SER A 426 -19.09 -2.83 -11.03
C SER A 426 -20.07 -3.96 -10.78
N LYS A 427 -21.36 -3.65 -10.87
CA LYS A 427 -22.46 -4.63 -10.76
C LYS A 427 -22.48 -5.62 -11.94
N GLU A 428 -22.05 -5.17 -13.11
CA GLU A 428 -21.96 -5.98 -14.32
C GLU A 428 -20.83 -6.99 -14.27
N ARG A 429 -19.84 -6.75 -13.40
CA ARG A 429 -18.71 -7.64 -13.16
C ARG A 429 -18.98 -8.53 -11.95
N ARG A 430 -18.39 -9.70 -11.96
CA ARG A 430 -18.59 -10.69 -10.89
C ARG A 430 -17.58 -10.58 -9.75
N TYR A 431 -16.72 -9.54 -9.73
CA TYR A 431 -15.75 -9.36 -8.66
C TYR A 431 -16.38 -8.96 -7.33
N GLY A 432 -17.51 -8.26 -7.36
CA GLY A 432 -18.42 -8.04 -6.23
C GLY A 432 -17.87 -7.32 -5.03
N ALA A 433 -16.82 -6.50 -5.19
CA ALA A 433 -16.28 -5.66 -4.12
C ALA A 433 -17.17 -4.42 -3.90
N SER A 434 -17.17 -3.89 -2.68
CA SER A 434 -17.64 -2.54 -2.35
C SER A 434 -16.47 -1.68 -1.92
N LEU A 435 -16.51 -0.38 -2.21
CA LEU A 435 -15.44 0.56 -1.89
C LEU A 435 -15.96 1.70 -1.04
N VAL A 436 -15.23 2.05 0.01
CA VAL A 436 -15.43 3.26 0.82
C VAL A 436 -14.22 4.18 0.65
N LEU A 437 -14.43 5.35 0.09
CA LEU A 437 -13.43 6.40 -0.09
C LEU A 437 -13.46 7.32 1.14
N CYS A 438 -12.46 7.21 2.02
CA CYS A 438 -12.39 7.94 3.28
C CYS A 438 -11.40 9.09 3.17
N THR A 439 -11.83 10.31 3.54
CA THR A 439 -10.93 11.47 3.62
C THR A 439 -11.61 12.65 4.30
N ALA A 440 -10.80 13.61 4.80
CA ALA A 440 -11.28 14.94 5.18
C ALA A 440 -11.34 15.90 3.97
N THR A 441 -10.59 15.61 2.91
CA THR A 441 -10.43 16.44 1.70
C THR A 441 -10.90 15.65 0.48
N GLN A 442 -12.23 15.48 0.35
CA GLN A 442 -12.84 14.60 -0.65
C GLN A 442 -12.52 15.04 -2.08
N PRO A 443 -11.77 14.24 -2.87
CA PRO A 443 -11.60 14.51 -4.29
C PRO A 443 -12.88 14.17 -5.06
N SER A 444 -13.13 14.92 -6.13
CA SER A 444 -14.24 14.65 -7.06
C SER A 444 -13.86 13.49 -8.00
N LEU A 445 -14.11 12.26 -7.56
CA LEU A 445 -13.84 11.04 -8.36
C LEU A 445 -15.08 10.52 -9.09
N GLY A 446 -16.22 11.21 -8.99
CA GLY A 446 -17.41 10.92 -9.79
C GLY A 446 -17.20 11.33 -11.25
N LYS A 447 -17.82 10.60 -12.16
CA LYS A 447 -17.80 10.91 -13.60
C LYS A 447 -18.47 12.25 -13.87
N SER A 448 -17.83 13.07 -14.70
CA SER A 448 -18.36 14.34 -15.20
C SER A 448 -17.85 14.58 -16.62
N GLU A 449 -18.32 15.66 -17.28
CA GLU A 449 -17.84 16.05 -18.61
C GLU A 449 -16.31 16.27 -18.64
N ASP A 450 -15.75 16.79 -17.56
CA ASP A 450 -14.32 17.07 -17.42
C ASP A 450 -13.52 15.89 -16.84
N PHE A 451 -14.20 14.81 -16.38
CA PHE A 451 -13.61 13.67 -15.71
C PHE A 451 -14.33 12.37 -16.11
N GLU A 452 -14.20 12.01 -17.38
CA GLU A 452 -14.95 10.89 -18.00
C GLU A 452 -14.60 9.51 -17.42
N PHE A 453 -13.38 9.34 -16.92
CA PHE A 453 -12.91 8.09 -16.30
C PHE A 453 -13.25 7.97 -14.81
N GLY A 454 -14.07 8.87 -14.26
CA GLY A 454 -14.60 8.80 -12.90
C GLY A 454 -15.59 7.66 -12.68
N PHE A 455 -16.02 7.46 -11.42
CA PHE A 455 -17.06 6.49 -11.08
C PHE A 455 -18.44 6.95 -11.54
N GLU A 456 -19.23 6.07 -12.13
CA GLU A 456 -20.60 6.40 -12.60
C GLU A 456 -21.53 6.80 -11.47
N ASN A 457 -21.50 6.04 -10.36
CA ASN A 457 -22.33 6.27 -9.18
C ASN A 457 -21.46 6.27 -7.91
N VAL A 458 -21.47 7.38 -7.21
CA VAL A 458 -20.80 7.51 -5.91
C VAL A 458 -21.85 7.86 -4.86
N ILE A 459 -21.95 7.04 -3.83
CA ILE A 459 -22.98 7.16 -2.80
C ILE A 459 -22.35 7.84 -1.55
N PRO A 460 -22.77 9.06 -1.18
CA PRO A 460 -22.30 9.67 0.05
C PRO A 460 -22.91 8.96 1.27
N ILE A 461 -22.03 8.51 2.18
CA ILE A 461 -22.46 7.94 3.47
C ILE A 461 -23.04 9.05 4.35
N ILE A 462 -22.35 10.18 4.40
CA ILE A 462 -22.83 11.37 5.09
C ILE A 462 -23.42 12.32 4.04
N HIS A 463 -24.67 12.72 4.24
CA HIS A 463 -25.30 13.68 3.34
C HIS A 463 -24.48 14.97 3.24
N PRO A 464 -24.29 15.58 2.06
CA PRO A 464 -23.44 16.76 1.89
C PRO A 464 -23.75 17.93 2.83
N ALA A 465 -25.04 18.17 3.13
CA ALA A 465 -25.43 19.20 4.09
C ALA A 465 -24.97 18.89 5.52
N ALA A 466 -25.08 17.64 5.96
CA ALA A 466 -24.59 17.21 7.27
C ALA A 466 -23.05 17.24 7.32
N ALA A 467 -22.38 16.86 6.23
CA ALA A 467 -20.93 16.98 6.15
C ALA A 467 -20.46 18.43 6.32
N MET A 468 -21.12 19.39 5.65
CA MET A 468 -20.85 20.82 5.82
C MET A 468 -21.01 21.27 7.29
N GLU A 469 -22.09 20.82 7.94
CA GLU A 469 -22.32 21.11 9.36
C GLU A 469 -21.23 20.52 10.25
N HIS A 470 -20.80 19.29 9.99
CA HIS A 470 -19.68 18.67 10.71
C HIS A 470 -18.38 19.47 10.59
N PHE A 471 -18.06 19.99 9.39
CA PHE A 471 -16.88 20.82 9.18
C PHE A 471 -16.97 22.13 9.98
N GLN A 472 -18.15 22.76 10.04
CA GLN A 472 -18.36 23.98 10.81
C GLN A 472 -18.29 23.74 12.33
N ARG A 473 -18.93 22.66 12.82
CA ARG A 473 -18.95 22.31 14.26
C ARG A 473 -17.55 21.89 14.76
N LEU A 474 -16.73 21.32 13.90
CA LEU A 474 -15.37 20.92 14.23
C LEU A 474 -14.31 21.94 13.81
N LYS A 475 -14.71 23.17 13.49
CA LYS A 475 -13.76 24.25 13.21
C LYS A 475 -12.92 24.55 14.45
N ARG A 476 -11.58 24.43 14.31
CA ARG A 476 -10.62 24.56 15.42
C ARG A 476 -9.50 25.54 15.12
N VAL A 477 -9.40 25.99 13.88
CA VAL A 477 -8.31 26.83 13.41
C VAL A 477 -8.80 27.99 12.58
N GLU A 478 -7.99 29.02 12.52
CA GLU A 478 -8.11 30.14 11.61
C GLU A 478 -6.93 30.15 10.64
N TYR A 479 -7.21 30.36 9.34
CA TYR A 479 -6.19 30.39 8.29
C TYR A 479 -5.82 31.83 7.96
N VAL A 480 -4.55 32.17 8.13
CA VAL A 480 -3.99 33.49 7.77
C VAL A 480 -3.20 33.33 6.47
N GLY A 481 -3.43 34.22 5.50
CA GLY A 481 -2.73 34.21 4.21
C GLY A 481 -3.38 33.32 3.14
N LEU A 482 -4.61 32.82 3.34
CA LEU A 482 -5.32 32.00 2.35
C LEU A 482 -6.44 32.75 1.62
N ALA A 483 -6.88 33.91 2.16
CA ALA A 483 -7.92 34.69 1.55
C ALA A 483 -7.45 35.37 0.24
N LYS A 484 -8.40 35.66 -0.64
CA LYS A 484 -8.13 36.36 -1.92
C LYS A 484 -7.49 37.73 -1.70
N GLU A 485 -8.00 38.45 -0.75
CA GLU A 485 -7.62 39.82 -0.40
C GLU A 485 -6.33 39.91 0.45
N SER A 486 -5.93 38.78 1.06
CA SER A 486 -4.78 38.68 1.93
C SER A 486 -3.90 37.50 1.45
N PRO A 487 -3.04 37.70 0.44
CA PRO A 487 -2.16 36.65 -0.05
C PRO A 487 -1.12 36.26 1.01
N PRO A 488 -0.54 35.06 0.90
CA PRO A 488 0.51 34.63 1.80
C PRO A 488 1.67 35.63 1.82
N PRO A 489 2.08 36.12 3.03
CA PRO A 489 3.27 36.99 3.13
C PRO A 489 4.51 36.22 2.72
N THR A 490 5.48 36.93 2.12
CA THR A 490 6.81 36.35 1.84
C THR A 490 7.66 36.47 3.10
N LEU A 491 8.14 35.31 3.59
CA LEU A 491 9.00 35.22 4.76
C LEU A 491 10.34 34.58 4.39
N ASP A 492 11.43 35.18 4.85
CA ASP A 492 12.72 34.53 4.90
C ASP A 492 12.87 33.67 6.17
N HIS A 493 13.96 32.95 6.28
CA HIS A 493 14.19 32.07 7.42
C HIS A 493 14.32 32.87 8.74
N ASP A 494 14.84 34.09 8.70
CA ASP A 494 15.02 34.92 9.89
C ASP A 494 13.69 35.44 10.44
N ALA A 495 12.83 35.95 9.56
CA ALA A 495 11.48 36.38 9.94
C ALA A 495 10.63 35.21 10.45
N LEU A 496 10.74 34.04 9.79
CA LEU A 496 10.03 32.84 10.23
C LEU A 496 10.52 32.33 11.58
N ALA A 497 11.85 32.27 11.79
CA ALA A 497 12.45 31.89 13.07
C ALA A 497 11.99 32.81 14.19
N SER A 498 12.00 34.14 13.95
CA SER A 498 11.56 35.14 14.91
C SER A 498 10.07 34.97 15.26
N ALA A 499 9.21 34.70 14.26
CA ALA A 499 7.79 34.44 14.46
C ALA A 499 7.56 33.15 15.31
N MET A 500 8.29 32.08 15.03
CA MET A 500 8.22 30.83 15.82
C MET A 500 8.67 31.02 17.27
N LEU A 501 9.73 31.80 17.51
CA LEU A 501 10.23 32.13 18.85
C LEU A 501 9.25 33.01 19.65
N ALA A 502 8.42 33.78 18.96
CA ALA A 502 7.35 34.59 19.55
C ALA A 502 6.03 33.83 19.77
N ALA A 503 5.93 32.57 19.32
CA ALA A 503 4.72 31.77 19.43
C ALA A 503 4.31 31.54 20.90
N PRO A 504 2.99 31.37 21.18
CA PRO A 504 2.48 31.09 22.52
C PRO A 504 3.19 29.88 23.15
N ARG A 505 3.65 30.03 24.40
CA ARG A 505 4.42 28.99 25.11
C ARG A 505 5.71 28.54 24.41
N LYS A 506 6.16 29.24 23.40
CA LYS A 506 7.24 28.81 22.50
C LYS A 506 6.97 27.40 21.93
N GLN A 507 5.71 27.13 21.57
CA GLN A 507 5.27 25.88 20.94
C GLN A 507 4.77 26.19 19.53
N ALA A 508 5.56 25.75 18.53
CA ALA A 508 5.26 26.05 17.12
C ALA A 508 5.73 24.91 16.21
N LEU A 509 4.97 24.72 15.14
CA LEU A 509 5.31 23.84 14.04
C LEU A 509 5.52 24.67 12.77
N ALA A 510 6.67 24.51 12.10
CA ALA A 510 6.88 25.00 10.74
C ALA A 510 6.97 23.86 9.76
N ILE A 511 6.17 23.89 8.68
CA ILE A 511 6.20 22.91 7.61
C ILE A 511 6.64 23.58 6.32
N LEU A 512 7.78 23.15 5.79
CA LEU A 512 8.39 23.69 4.59
C LEU A 512 8.29 22.72 3.42
N ASN A 513 8.42 23.23 2.18
CA ASN A 513 8.20 22.44 0.98
C ASN A 513 9.40 21.56 0.63
N THR A 514 10.60 21.93 1.07
CA THR A 514 11.83 21.18 0.78
C THR A 514 12.62 20.84 2.03
N ARG A 515 13.34 19.72 1.99
CA ARG A 515 14.23 19.29 3.07
C ARG A 515 15.34 20.31 3.37
N LYS A 516 15.83 21.00 2.31
CA LYS A 516 16.87 22.04 2.43
C LYS A 516 16.37 23.26 3.21
N GLN A 517 15.15 23.75 2.91
CA GLN A 517 14.54 24.84 3.65
C GLN A 517 14.34 24.47 5.11
N ALA A 518 13.81 23.26 5.36
CA ALA A 518 13.57 22.79 6.72
C ALA A 518 14.88 22.68 7.51
N ARG A 519 15.96 22.21 6.89
CA ARG A 519 17.27 22.14 7.53
C ARG A 519 17.83 23.53 7.83
N ALA A 520 17.78 24.46 6.88
CA ALA A 520 18.29 25.83 7.08
C ALA A 520 17.56 26.56 8.21
N LEU A 521 16.24 26.43 8.32
CA LEU A 521 15.47 27.00 9.41
C LEU A 521 15.81 26.35 10.76
N PHE A 522 16.00 25.03 10.80
CA PHE A 522 16.39 24.31 12.01
C PHE A 522 17.76 24.77 12.52
N ASP A 523 18.76 24.89 11.63
CA ASP A 523 20.10 25.34 11.97
C ASP A 523 20.07 26.79 12.50
N LEU A 524 19.30 27.67 11.85
CA LEU A 524 19.13 29.06 12.29
C LEU A 524 18.45 29.18 13.67
N LEU A 525 17.41 28.39 13.94
CA LEU A 525 16.77 28.36 15.25
C LEU A 525 17.74 27.88 16.34
N THR A 526 18.55 26.88 16.01
CA THR A 526 19.57 26.36 16.93
C THR A 526 20.63 27.41 17.25
N GLU A 527 21.07 28.20 16.25
CA GLU A 527 21.97 29.32 16.42
C GLU A 527 21.35 30.44 17.28
N LYS A 528 20.13 30.89 16.95
CA LYS A 528 19.42 31.97 17.65
C LYS A 528 19.11 31.65 19.13
N THR A 529 19.19 30.42 19.54
CA THR A 529 18.93 29.95 20.90
C THR A 529 20.19 29.58 21.66
N GLU A 530 21.36 29.95 21.16
CA GLU A 530 22.59 29.83 21.90
C GLU A 530 22.52 30.62 23.23
N GLY A 531 22.77 29.91 24.34
CA GLY A 531 22.66 30.47 25.69
C GLY A 531 21.32 30.24 26.40
N ASP A 532 20.29 29.67 25.75
CA ASP A 532 19.04 29.23 26.38
C ASP A 532 18.92 27.70 26.23
N ASP A 533 19.49 26.97 27.17
CA ASP A 533 19.57 25.49 27.12
C ASP A 533 18.18 24.83 27.09
N GLU A 534 17.19 25.38 27.80
CA GLU A 534 15.84 24.83 27.84
C GLU A 534 15.13 24.99 26.49
N LEU A 535 15.24 26.15 25.88
CA LEU A 535 14.65 26.44 24.58
C LEU A 535 15.38 25.64 23.48
N ARG A 536 16.72 25.61 23.52
CA ARG A 536 17.52 24.83 22.58
C ARG A 536 17.20 23.35 22.63
N ALA A 537 17.01 22.77 23.82
CA ALA A 537 16.56 21.39 23.99
C ALA A 537 15.14 21.13 23.45
N GLY A 538 14.36 22.20 23.16
CA GLY A 538 13.04 22.14 22.58
C GLY A 538 12.98 22.31 21.06
N ILE A 539 14.11 22.41 20.36
CA ILE A 539 14.12 22.56 18.90
C ILE A 539 14.34 21.22 18.23
N PHE A 540 13.44 20.88 17.30
CA PHE A 540 13.46 19.57 16.63
C PHE A 540 13.36 19.73 15.12
N HIS A 541 13.98 18.78 14.41
CA HIS A 541 13.86 18.61 12.96
C HIS A 541 13.16 17.29 12.64
N LEU A 542 12.33 17.28 11.57
CA LEU A 542 11.69 16.07 11.09
C LEU A 542 11.65 16.06 9.56
N SER A 543 12.37 15.13 8.94
CA SER A 543 12.34 14.96 7.48
C SER A 543 12.66 13.52 7.08
N THR A 544 12.50 13.24 5.77
CA THR A 544 12.88 11.93 5.20
C THR A 544 14.40 11.71 5.12
N TRP A 545 15.23 12.67 5.49
CA TRP A 545 16.67 12.46 5.71
C TRP A 545 16.99 11.75 7.03
N MET A 546 15.98 11.51 7.84
CA MET A 546 16.10 10.76 9.09
C MET A 546 15.53 9.35 8.91
N TYR A 547 16.21 8.34 9.44
CA TYR A 547 15.68 6.99 9.42
C TYR A 547 14.43 6.85 10.31
N PRO A 548 13.53 5.88 10.03
CA PRO A 548 12.23 5.78 10.71
C PRO A 548 12.31 5.76 12.24
N ALA A 549 13.23 4.98 12.83
CA ALA A 549 13.36 4.92 14.29
C ALA A 549 13.77 6.28 14.90
N HIS A 550 14.63 7.04 14.23
CA HIS A 550 15.01 8.39 14.69
C HIS A 550 13.82 9.34 14.69
N ARG A 551 13.03 9.32 13.60
CA ARG A 551 11.78 10.11 13.52
C ARG A 551 10.81 9.78 14.65
N LEU A 552 10.65 8.50 14.99
CA LEU A 552 9.80 8.08 16.10
C LEU A 552 10.30 8.58 17.46
N GLN A 553 11.62 8.56 17.70
CA GLN A 553 12.20 9.10 18.92
C GLN A 553 11.96 10.61 19.06
N VAL A 554 12.17 11.37 17.98
CA VAL A 554 11.91 12.82 17.96
C VAL A 554 10.43 13.10 18.21
N LEU A 555 9.53 12.38 17.54
CA LEU A 555 8.08 12.55 17.73
C LEU A 555 7.61 12.20 19.13
N ALA A 556 8.20 11.19 19.77
CA ALA A 556 7.88 10.85 21.15
C ALA A 556 8.28 11.98 22.12
N GLU A 557 9.46 12.59 21.94
CA GLU A 557 9.88 13.72 22.78
C GLU A 557 9.07 14.99 22.48
N VAL A 558 8.77 15.28 21.21
CA VAL A 558 7.86 16.39 20.81
C VAL A 558 6.52 16.23 21.51
N THR A 559 5.89 15.06 21.42
CA THR A 559 4.59 14.79 22.06
C THR A 559 4.66 14.96 23.58
N LYS A 560 5.73 14.45 24.20
CA LYS A 560 5.95 14.61 25.63
C LYS A 560 6.06 16.09 26.04
N ARG A 561 6.89 16.91 25.34
CA ARG A 561 7.06 18.34 25.63
C ARG A 561 5.79 19.14 25.43
N LEU A 562 5.01 18.83 24.39
CA LEU A 562 3.70 19.46 24.16
C LEU A 562 2.74 19.18 25.32
N ASN A 563 2.67 17.92 25.80
CA ASN A 563 1.85 17.53 26.94
C ASN A 563 2.31 18.20 28.25
N GLU A 564 3.61 18.32 28.45
CA GLU A 564 4.23 18.99 29.61
C GLU A 564 4.21 20.53 29.50
N LYS A 565 3.69 21.08 28.39
CA LYS A 565 3.65 22.52 28.10
C LYS A 565 5.03 23.19 28.10
N LYS A 566 6.08 22.44 27.78
CA LYS A 566 7.46 22.91 27.64
C LYS A 566 7.69 23.52 26.26
N PRO A 567 8.70 24.39 26.10
CA PRO A 567 9.08 24.89 24.78
C PRO A 567 9.31 23.77 23.78
N CYS A 568 8.69 23.88 22.60
CA CYS A 568 8.78 22.88 21.55
C CYS A 568 8.60 23.52 20.15
N LEU A 569 9.70 23.68 19.43
CA LEU A 569 9.73 24.20 18.07
C LEU A 569 10.08 23.07 17.11
N LEU A 570 9.10 22.61 16.33
CA LEU A 570 9.31 21.56 15.35
C LEU A 570 9.40 22.16 13.95
N VAL A 571 10.51 21.91 13.26
CA VAL A 571 10.71 22.23 11.85
C VAL A 571 10.61 20.94 11.05
N SER A 572 9.67 20.90 10.10
CA SER A 572 9.38 19.67 9.36
C SER A 572 9.19 19.91 7.87
N THR A 573 9.26 18.84 7.11
CA THR A 573 8.67 18.75 5.78
C THR A 573 7.26 18.14 5.85
N GLN A 574 6.65 17.82 4.71
CA GLN A 574 5.31 17.21 4.63
C GLN A 574 5.15 15.90 5.42
N CYS A 575 6.24 15.30 5.88
CA CYS A 575 6.19 14.03 6.63
C CYS A 575 5.44 14.12 7.98
N VAL A 576 5.13 15.33 8.48
CA VAL A 576 4.29 15.55 9.68
C VAL A 576 2.80 15.69 9.36
N GLU A 577 2.45 15.96 8.09
CA GLU A 577 1.06 16.24 7.68
C GLU A 577 0.14 15.04 7.85
N ALA A 578 0.64 13.83 7.62
CA ALA A 578 -0.13 12.60 7.74
C ALA A 578 0.50 11.60 8.73
N GLY A 579 -0.34 10.91 9.49
CA GLY A 579 0.09 9.83 10.38
C GLY A 579 0.87 10.23 11.63
N VAL A 580 0.90 11.50 11.98
CA VAL A 580 1.60 11.99 13.17
C VAL A 580 0.59 12.60 14.14
N ASP A 581 0.66 12.19 15.40
CA ASP A 581 -0.26 12.67 16.45
C ASP A 581 0.41 13.76 17.30
N VAL A 582 0.47 14.97 16.76
CA VAL A 582 0.96 16.18 17.45
C VAL A 582 -0.10 17.27 17.43
N ASP A 583 -0.10 18.11 18.45
CA ASP A 583 -1.07 19.19 18.63
C ASP A 583 -0.38 20.49 19.06
N PHE A 584 -0.15 21.36 18.09
CA PHE A 584 0.50 22.65 18.32
C PHE A 584 -0.50 23.79 18.43
N PRO A 585 -0.24 24.83 19.25
CA PRO A 585 -1.10 26.02 19.31
C PRO A 585 -0.99 26.90 18.05
N ALA A 586 0.16 26.86 17.36
CA ALA A 586 0.40 27.65 16.16
C ALA A 586 1.20 26.84 15.12
N VAL A 587 0.80 26.96 13.85
CA VAL A 587 1.44 26.27 12.72
C VAL A 587 1.77 27.30 11.64
N TRP A 588 3.00 27.24 11.13
CA TRP A 588 3.43 27.94 9.92
C TRP A 588 3.55 26.92 8.78
N ARG A 589 2.86 27.19 7.67
CA ARG A 589 2.89 26.30 6.51
C ARG A 589 3.34 27.07 5.27
N ALA A 590 4.44 26.69 4.68
CA ALA A 590 4.82 27.18 3.36
C ALA A 590 3.69 26.92 2.37
N PHE A 591 3.34 27.88 1.54
CA PHE A 591 2.27 27.72 0.54
C PHE A 591 2.55 26.49 -0.34
N GLY A 592 1.56 25.65 -0.50
CA GLY A 592 1.67 24.33 -1.14
C GLY A 592 0.31 23.86 -1.69
N PRO A 593 0.16 22.59 -2.03
CA PRO A 593 -1.11 21.99 -2.41
C PRO A 593 -2.19 22.24 -1.36
N TYR A 594 -3.43 22.42 -1.80
CA TYR A 594 -4.53 22.82 -0.92
C TYR A 594 -4.86 21.77 0.15
N ASP A 595 -4.84 20.51 -0.22
CA ASP A 595 -5.00 19.38 0.71
C ASP A 595 -3.88 19.29 1.73
N SER A 596 -2.63 19.54 1.35
CA SER A 596 -1.48 19.66 2.25
C SER A 596 -1.64 20.79 3.28
N ILE A 597 -2.15 21.95 2.87
CA ILE A 597 -2.43 23.07 3.78
C ILE A 597 -3.44 22.62 4.85
N VAL A 598 -4.49 21.93 4.46
CA VAL A 598 -5.52 21.45 5.39
C VAL A 598 -5.02 20.32 6.29
N GLN A 599 -4.18 19.43 5.78
CA GLN A 599 -3.54 18.41 6.61
C GLN A 599 -2.59 19.00 7.65
N ALA A 600 -1.83 20.03 7.28
CA ALA A 600 -1.01 20.80 8.22
C ALA A 600 -1.86 21.45 9.32
N ALA A 601 -3.00 22.02 8.96
CA ALA A 601 -3.96 22.59 9.90
C ALA A 601 -4.52 21.56 10.87
N GLY A 602 -4.64 20.30 10.46
CA GLY A 602 -4.98 19.17 11.32
C GLY A 602 -3.95 18.88 12.43
N ARG A 603 -2.82 19.59 12.48
CA ARG A 603 -1.79 19.54 13.55
C ARG A 603 -1.85 20.77 14.47
N CYS A 604 -2.79 21.68 14.20
CA CYS A 604 -3.01 22.88 14.98
C CYS A 604 -4.31 22.75 15.78
N ASN A 605 -4.24 22.96 17.10
CA ASN A 605 -5.40 22.85 18.00
C ASN A 605 -6.28 21.61 17.72
N ARG A 606 -5.59 20.49 17.46
CA ARG A 606 -6.21 19.23 17.00
C ARG A 606 -7.26 18.70 17.98
N SER A 607 -6.99 18.84 19.26
CA SER A 607 -7.90 18.42 20.34
C SER A 607 -9.02 19.44 20.59
N GLY A 608 -8.94 20.67 20.04
CA GLY A 608 -9.83 21.77 20.36
C GLY A 608 -9.70 22.27 21.80
N ALA A 609 -8.57 21.99 22.45
CA ALA A 609 -8.35 22.28 23.86
C ALA A 609 -7.61 23.61 24.10
N LEU A 610 -7.31 24.37 23.04
CA LEU A 610 -6.62 25.67 23.18
C LEU A 610 -7.55 26.69 23.82
N LYS A 611 -7.06 27.36 24.85
CA LYS A 611 -7.78 28.36 25.64
C LYS A 611 -6.94 29.62 25.80
N ASP A 612 -7.61 30.75 25.89
CA ASP A 612 -6.99 32.02 26.28
C ASP A 612 -6.69 32.08 27.80
N ASP A 613 -6.16 33.21 28.26
CA ASP A 613 -5.82 33.42 29.65
C ASP A 613 -7.07 33.51 30.58
N SER A 614 -8.27 33.72 30.01
CA SER A 614 -9.54 33.69 30.74
C SER A 614 -10.16 32.30 30.83
N GLY A 615 -9.58 31.33 30.12
CA GLY A 615 -10.04 29.94 30.04
C GLY A 615 -11.09 29.70 28.94
N GLU A 616 -11.38 30.68 28.08
CA GLU A 616 -12.31 30.57 26.97
C GLU A 616 -11.63 29.86 25.78
N PRO A 617 -12.35 28.98 25.04
CA PRO A 617 -11.84 28.32 23.88
C PRO A 617 -11.45 29.32 22.77
N ILE A 618 -10.25 29.15 22.21
CA ILE A 618 -9.77 29.93 21.06
C ILE A 618 -9.37 29.04 19.88
N LEU A 619 -9.41 29.63 18.68
CA LEU A 619 -8.92 28.94 17.48
C LEU A 619 -7.39 28.95 17.44
N GLY A 620 -6.83 27.83 16.99
CA GLY A 620 -5.42 27.77 16.65
C GLY A 620 -5.11 28.56 15.38
N GLN A 621 -3.91 29.08 15.26
CA GLN A 621 -3.50 29.86 14.08
C GLN A 621 -2.69 29.03 13.09
N VAL A 622 -3.14 28.98 11.84
CA VAL A 622 -2.42 28.39 10.71
C VAL A 622 -1.96 29.53 9.79
N ASN A 623 -0.68 29.88 9.90
CA ASN A 623 -0.07 30.96 9.18
C ASN A 623 0.53 30.42 7.86
N ILE A 624 -0.10 30.78 6.74
CA ILE A 624 0.37 30.38 5.42
C ILE A 624 1.30 31.46 4.89
N PHE A 625 2.47 31.08 4.42
CA PHE A 625 3.48 32.02 3.92
C PHE A 625 4.16 31.51 2.64
N THR A 626 4.74 32.39 1.87
CA THR A 626 5.58 32.05 0.72
C THR A 626 7.05 32.15 1.15
N PRO A 627 7.86 31.07 1.03
CA PRO A 627 9.29 31.16 1.29
C PRO A 627 9.97 32.16 0.36
N ALA A 628 10.88 33.00 0.88
CA ALA A 628 11.56 34.03 0.09
C ALA A 628 12.45 33.46 -1.03
N ASP A 629 12.97 32.24 -0.87
CA ASP A 629 13.75 31.53 -1.88
C ASP A 629 12.89 30.88 -2.98
N ALA A 630 11.56 30.98 -2.85
CA ALA A 630 10.55 30.43 -3.76
C ALA A 630 10.79 28.94 -4.16
N ALA A 631 11.65 28.22 -3.43
CA ALA A 631 11.94 26.84 -3.75
C ALA A 631 10.75 25.94 -3.40
N ALA A 632 10.23 25.25 -4.40
CA ALA A 632 9.17 24.26 -4.24
C ALA A 632 9.45 23.04 -5.13
N PRO A 633 8.97 21.86 -4.78
CA PRO A 633 9.02 20.70 -5.65
C PRO A 633 8.33 20.99 -6.99
N GLN A 634 8.89 20.43 -8.05
CA GLN A 634 8.35 20.53 -9.41
C GLN A 634 7.40 19.35 -9.71
N GLY A 635 6.95 19.24 -10.96
CA GLY A 635 6.08 18.17 -11.40
C GLY A 635 4.66 18.29 -10.82
N THR A 636 4.08 17.18 -10.40
CA THR A 636 2.69 17.12 -9.88
C THR A 636 2.48 18.00 -8.67
N TYR A 637 3.48 18.13 -7.78
CA TYR A 637 3.41 19.03 -6.63
C TYR A 637 3.31 20.49 -7.05
N GLY A 638 4.13 20.91 -8.01
CA GLY A 638 4.08 22.27 -8.55
C GLY A 638 2.74 22.60 -9.22
N SER A 639 2.20 21.67 -10.00
CA SER A 639 0.87 21.79 -10.61
C SER A 639 -0.22 21.90 -9.55
N ALA A 640 -0.18 21.07 -8.51
CA ALA A 640 -1.12 21.10 -7.39
C ALA A 640 -1.07 22.45 -6.65
N MET A 641 0.13 23.00 -6.44
CA MET A 641 0.32 24.30 -5.81
C MET A 641 -0.22 25.45 -6.67
N GLN A 642 -0.05 25.41 -8.00
CA GLN A 642 -0.63 26.38 -8.93
C GLN A 642 -2.16 26.36 -8.89
N ASN A 643 -2.77 25.17 -8.84
CA ASN A 643 -4.22 25.04 -8.72
C ASN A 643 -4.74 25.54 -7.36
N ALA A 644 -3.96 25.37 -6.28
CA ALA A 644 -4.27 25.93 -4.97
C ALA A 644 -4.26 27.48 -5.01
N ASP A 645 -3.30 28.10 -5.68
CA ASP A 645 -3.27 29.55 -5.85
C ASP A 645 -4.40 30.06 -6.75
N LEU A 646 -4.75 29.32 -7.81
CA LEU A 646 -5.92 29.64 -8.64
C LEU A 646 -7.21 29.60 -7.79
N LEU A 647 -7.41 28.55 -7.01
CA LEU A 647 -8.55 28.42 -6.10
C LEU A 647 -8.63 29.61 -5.12
N ARG A 648 -7.48 29.99 -4.53
CA ARG A 648 -7.37 31.16 -3.64
C ARG A 648 -7.75 32.46 -4.35
N ARG A 649 -7.19 32.73 -5.54
CA ARG A 649 -7.51 33.92 -6.34
C ARG A 649 -8.98 33.99 -6.75
N MET A 650 -9.62 32.85 -6.93
CA MET A 650 -11.08 32.76 -7.16
C MET A 650 -11.91 33.08 -5.92
N GLY A 651 -11.31 33.20 -4.74
CA GLY A 651 -12.01 33.37 -3.46
C GLY A 651 -12.75 32.13 -3.01
N LYS A 652 -12.36 30.96 -3.55
CA LYS A 652 -12.99 29.65 -3.26
C LYS A 652 -12.19 28.79 -2.30
N ALA A 653 -11.01 29.22 -1.86
CA ALA A 653 -10.19 28.50 -0.88
C ALA A 653 -10.77 28.66 0.53
N LYS A 654 -11.74 27.82 0.87
CA LYS A 654 -12.45 27.78 2.15
C LYS A 654 -12.28 26.41 2.78
N PRO A 655 -11.27 26.19 3.64
CA PRO A 655 -10.98 24.85 4.18
C PRO A 655 -12.09 24.23 5.05
N ASP A 656 -12.99 25.05 5.55
CA ASP A 656 -14.16 24.60 6.33
C ASP A 656 -15.38 24.28 5.44
N ASP A 657 -15.21 24.29 4.11
CA ASP A 657 -16.24 24.00 3.11
C ASP A 657 -15.82 22.83 2.22
N PRO A 658 -16.47 21.65 2.32
CA PRO A 658 -16.17 20.49 1.47
C PRO A 658 -16.20 20.78 -0.04
N ALA A 659 -17.07 21.68 -0.53
CA ALA A 659 -17.17 22.06 -1.94
C ALA A 659 -15.88 22.72 -2.46
N SER A 660 -15.09 23.28 -1.57
CA SER A 660 -13.77 23.86 -1.88
C SER A 660 -12.79 22.78 -2.37
N PHE A 661 -12.80 21.59 -1.75
CA PHE A 661 -11.96 20.47 -2.14
C PHE A 661 -12.40 19.90 -3.48
N GLU A 662 -13.68 19.73 -3.68
CA GLU A 662 -14.24 19.29 -4.97
C GLU A 662 -13.80 20.23 -6.10
N THR A 663 -13.90 21.54 -5.91
CA THR A 663 -13.46 22.54 -6.89
C THR A 663 -11.95 22.44 -7.13
N TYR A 664 -11.14 22.30 -6.07
CA TYR A 664 -9.69 22.17 -6.18
C TYR A 664 -9.27 20.93 -6.97
N PHE A 665 -9.79 19.75 -6.62
CA PHE A 665 -9.42 18.52 -7.30
C PHE A 665 -9.91 18.48 -8.74
N ARG A 666 -11.06 19.09 -9.05
CA ARG A 666 -11.51 19.24 -10.43
C ARG A 666 -10.51 20.07 -11.25
N LEU A 667 -10.09 21.22 -10.76
CA LEU A 667 -9.06 22.04 -11.41
C LEU A 667 -7.75 21.27 -11.59
N PHE A 668 -7.33 20.55 -10.56
CA PHE A 668 -6.10 19.79 -10.57
C PHE A 668 -6.14 18.65 -11.59
N TYR A 669 -7.22 17.88 -11.66
CA TYR A 669 -7.36 16.77 -12.62
C TYR A 669 -7.51 17.25 -14.07
N GLN A 670 -8.09 18.43 -14.31
CA GLN A 670 -8.14 19.06 -15.64
C GLN A 670 -6.75 19.47 -16.15
N THR A 671 -5.82 19.78 -15.25
CA THR A 671 -4.46 20.24 -15.59
C THR A 671 -3.40 19.14 -15.53
N THR A 672 -3.78 17.93 -15.12
CA THR A 672 -2.86 16.81 -14.93
C THR A 672 -3.22 15.67 -15.88
N VAL A 673 -2.22 15.08 -16.52
CA VAL A 673 -2.41 13.88 -17.34
C VAL A 673 -2.68 12.69 -16.40
N PRO A 674 -3.82 11.98 -16.52
CA PRO A 674 -4.24 10.96 -15.57
C PRO A 674 -3.60 9.57 -15.77
N ASP A 675 -2.78 9.40 -16.79
CA ASP A 675 -2.01 8.20 -17.10
C ASP A 675 -0.64 8.61 -17.66
N VAL A 676 0.40 7.89 -17.28
CA VAL A 676 1.79 8.14 -17.70
C VAL A 676 1.92 8.18 -19.22
N GLY A 677 2.71 9.12 -19.73
CA GLY A 677 3.02 9.21 -21.16
C GLY A 677 1.80 9.43 -22.09
N GLY A 678 0.69 9.93 -21.57
CA GLY A 678 -0.54 10.15 -22.35
C GLY A 678 -1.29 8.88 -22.67
N CYS A 679 -1.70 8.14 -21.63
CA CYS A 679 -2.41 6.85 -21.66
C CYS A 679 -1.53 5.63 -21.99
N ALA A 680 -0.27 5.60 -21.58
CA ALA A 680 0.63 4.49 -21.91
C ALA A 680 0.26 3.20 -21.18
N VAL A 681 -0.14 3.26 -19.89
CA VAL A 681 -0.56 2.08 -19.13
C VAL A 681 -1.83 1.47 -19.75
N GLN A 682 -2.83 2.29 -20.06
CA GLN A 682 -4.07 1.81 -20.67
C GLN A 682 -3.82 1.20 -22.06
N SER A 683 -3.00 1.85 -22.89
CA SER A 683 -2.64 1.32 -24.22
C SER A 683 -1.88 -0.02 -24.15
N ALA A 684 -1.00 -0.20 -23.16
CA ALA A 684 -0.32 -1.48 -22.95
C ALA A 684 -1.30 -2.57 -22.49
N ARG A 685 -2.27 -2.26 -21.62
CA ARG A 685 -3.34 -3.18 -21.19
C ARG A 685 -4.20 -3.65 -22.37
N GLU A 686 -4.61 -2.72 -23.25
CA GLU A 686 -5.39 -2.99 -24.46
C GLU A 686 -4.69 -3.96 -25.43
N LYS A 687 -3.37 -3.96 -25.41
CA LYS A 687 -2.53 -4.86 -26.22
C LYS A 687 -2.18 -6.17 -25.49
N LEU A 688 -2.55 -6.33 -24.21
CA LEU A 688 -2.13 -7.42 -23.33
C LEU A 688 -0.60 -7.50 -23.20
N HIS A 689 0.05 -6.35 -23.04
CA HIS A 689 1.48 -6.23 -22.83
C HIS A 689 1.79 -6.16 -21.33
N PHE A 690 1.68 -7.27 -20.63
CA PHE A 690 1.77 -7.33 -19.16
C PHE A 690 3.11 -6.89 -18.60
N GLU A 691 4.22 -7.10 -19.33
CA GLU A 691 5.55 -6.63 -18.93
C GLU A 691 5.61 -5.11 -18.99
N GLU A 692 5.16 -4.53 -20.10
CA GLU A 692 5.11 -3.08 -20.29
C GLU A 692 4.21 -2.39 -19.27
N VAL A 693 3.01 -2.96 -18.99
CA VAL A 693 2.12 -2.48 -17.93
C VAL A 693 2.83 -2.46 -16.58
N SER A 694 3.50 -3.55 -16.22
CA SER A 694 4.22 -3.66 -14.93
C SER A 694 5.39 -2.68 -14.81
N ASP A 695 6.05 -2.36 -15.92
CA ASP A 695 7.18 -1.42 -15.95
C ASP A 695 6.70 0.05 -15.92
N LEU A 696 5.55 0.35 -16.53
CA LEU A 696 4.96 1.69 -16.55
C LEU A 696 4.20 2.03 -15.27
N PHE A 697 3.57 1.04 -14.64
CA PHE A 697 2.79 1.24 -13.42
C PHE A 697 3.70 1.19 -12.19
N ASN A 698 4.38 2.28 -11.92
CA ASN A 698 5.19 2.47 -10.71
C ASN A 698 4.46 3.41 -9.77
N PHE A 699 3.85 2.87 -8.69
CA PHE A 699 3.11 3.68 -7.72
C PHE A 699 4.02 4.69 -7.00
N ILE A 700 5.26 4.32 -6.74
CA ILE A 700 6.30 5.22 -6.26
C ILE A 700 7.26 5.52 -7.42
N ASP A 701 7.13 6.70 -8.01
CA ASP A 701 8.04 7.19 -9.03
C ASP A 701 9.32 7.75 -8.38
N ALA A 702 10.10 6.86 -7.77
CA ALA A 702 11.40 7.24 -7.22
C ALA A 702 12.40 6.11 -7.37
N ASP A 703 13.44 6.36 -8.15
CA ASP A 703 14.71 5.66 -8.06
C ASP A 703 15.35 5.95 -6.69
N ALA A 704 14.71 5.46 -5.62
CA ALA A 704 15.22 5.61 -4.27
C ALA A 704 16.19 4.48 -3.95
N VAL A 705 17.36 4.86 -3.47
CA VAL A 705 18.36 3.90 -3.00
C VAL A 705 18.25 3.76 -1.48
N PRO A 706 18.03 2.54 -0.97
CA PRO A 706 18.04 2.29 0.46
C PRO A 706 19.46 2.40 1.01
N VAL A 707 19.65 3.29 1.99
CA VAL A 707 20.93 3.50 2.67
C VAL A 707 20.77 3.13 4.15
N LEU A 708 21.53 2.14 4.59
CA LEU A 708 21.57 1.71 5.98
C LEU A 708 22.53 2.61 6.78
N ILE A 709 22.05 3.13 7.92
CA ILE A 709 22.82 3.97 8.82
C ILE A 709 23.37 3.10 9.95
N GLU A 710 24.70 2.98 10.05
CA GLU A 710 25.38 2.08 11.00
C GLU A 710 25.86 2.72 12.31
N SER A 711 26.01 4.03 12.36
CA SER A 711 26.70 4.66 13.51
C SER A 711 25.88 5.74 14.20
N LYS A 712 25.99 5.74 15.54
CA LYS A 712 25.74 6.92 16.35
C LYS A 712 26.97 7.82 16.31
N ARG A 713 26.73 9.12 16.16
CA ARG A 713 27.73 10.14 16.42
C ARG A 713 27.63 10.50 17.90
N ASP A 714 28.43 9.89 18.75
CA ASP A 714 28.60 10.39 20.11
C ASP A 714 29.54 11.58 20.06
N ALA A 715 29.03 12.72 20.45
CA ALA A 715 29.83 13.90 20.69
C ALA A 715 30.74 13.62 21.93
N GLY A 716 31.87 12.97 21.73
CA GLY A 716 32.97 12.91 22.72
C GLY A 716 33.19 11.59 23.44
N GLY A 717 32.72 10.45 22.96
CA GLY A 717 32.97 9.17 23.64
C GLY A 717 33.05 7.99 22.71
N ASP A 718 33.85 7.07 23.05
CA ASP A 718 34.14 5.72 22.54
C ASP A 718 33.38 5.24 21.28
N THR A 719 34.10 5.04 20.23
CA THR A 719 33.66 4.73 18.86
C THR A 719 33.10 3.32 18.66
N ASP A 720 32.83 2.55 19.71
CA ASP A 720 32.47 1.12 19.62
C ASP A 720 31.01 0.79 20.04
N SER A 721 30.20 1.75 20.42
CA SER A 721 28.78 1.52 20.70
C SER A 721 27.94 1.59 19.41
N GLY A 722 27.95 0.52 18.61
CA GLY A 722 27.03 0.36 17.49
C GLY A 722 25.56 0.50 17.93
N MET A 723 24.64 0.90 17.01
CA MET A 723 23.21 0.92 17.29
C MET A 723 22.75 -0.47 17.73
N HIS A 724 22.18 -0.57 18.94
CA HIS A 724 21.62 -1.79 19.46
C HIS A 724 20.20 -1.98 18.95
N LEU A 725 19.92 -3.20 18.50
CA LEU A 725 18.59 -3.65 18.11
C LEU A 725 17.83 -4.17 19.34
N PRO A 726 16.50 -4.36 19.26
CA PRO A 726 15.71 -4.84 20.37
C PRO A 726 16.17 -6.19 20.96
N ASP A 727 16.83 -7.02 20.17
CA ASP A 727 17.40 -8.31 20.57
C ASP A 727 18.83 -8.20 21.17
N GLY A 728 19.35 -6.98 21.30
CA GLY A 728 20.71 -6.71 21.80
C GLY A 728 21.82 -6.89 20.76
N SER A 729 21.53 -7.33 19.54
CA SER A 729 22.48 -7.33 18.45
C SER A 729 22.78 -5.91 17.96
N THR A 730 23.88 -5.73 17.22
CA THR A 730 24.21 -4.46 16.58
C THR A 730 24.05 -4.58 15.06
N ILE A 731 23.80 -3.45 14.39
CA ILE A 731 23.76 -3.40 12.92
C ILE A 731 25.06 -3.97 12.34
N LYS A 732 26.21 -3.65 12.98
CA LYS A 732 27.54 -4.16 12.61
C LYS A 732 27.60 -5.69 12.69
N SER A 733 27.12 -6.29 13.81
CA SER A 733 27.14 -7.75 13.98
C SER A 733 26.23 -8.47 12.98
N LEU A 734 25.06 -7.91 12.66
CA LEU A 734 24.18 -8.46 11.64
C LEU A 734 24.81 -8.41 10.23
N ARG A 735 25.50 -7.31 9.93
CA ARG A 735 26.22 -7.17 8.66
C ARG A 735 27.35 -8.19 8.53
N GLU A 736 28.14 -8.40 9.59
CA GLU A 736 29.19 -9.42 9.60
C GLU A 736 28.60 -10.83 9.44
N SER A 737 27.50 -11.12 10.13
CA SER A 737 26.76 -12.38 9.97
C SER A 737 26.29 -12.58 8.53
N ALA A 738 25.68 -11.56 7.92
CA ALA A 738 25.21 -11.61 6.55
C ALA A 738 26.34 -11.78 5.53
N ARG A 739 27.53 -11.21 5.76
CA ARG A 739 28.73 -11.41 4.91
C ARG A 739 29.17 -12.86 4.89
N HIS A 740 29.12 -13.55 6.03
CA HIS A 740 29.48 -14.98 6.10
C HIS A 740 28.44 -15.87 5.42
N LYS A 741 27.16 -15.52 5.50
CA LYS A 741 26.04 -16.29 4.93
C LYS A 741 25.80 -15.96 3.46
N GLY A 742 26.19 -14.79 2.97
CA GLY A 742 25.84 -14.25 1.67
C GLY A 742 24.45 -13.59 1.58
N PHE A 743 23.71 -13.51 2.69
CA PHE A 743 22.37 -12.91 2.74
C PHE A 743 21.99 -12.50 4.19
N PHE A 744 21.00 -11.62 4.33
CA PHE A 744 20.30 -11.39 5.60
C PHE A 744 19.12 -12.36 5.71
N THR A 745 18.92 -12.92 6.90
CA THR A 745 17.68 -13.62 7.20
C THR A 745 16.50 -12.64 7.20
N PRO A 746 15.26 -13.12 7.03
CA PRO A 746 14.07 -12.26 7.11
C PRO A 746 14.00 -11.45 8.41
N ASP A 747 14.33 -12.04 9.54
CA ASP A 747 14.31 -11.35 10.85
C ASP A 747 15.41 -10.30 10.97
N GLU A 748 16.63 -10.61 10.51
CA GLU A 748 17.74 -9.65 10.44
C GLU A 748 17.37 -8.47 9.53
N TRP A 749 16.76 -8.73 8.38
CA TRP A 749 16.31 -7.69 7.46
C TRP A 749 15.22 -6.81 8.09
N ARG A 750 14.24 -7.42 8.76
CA ARG A 750 13.17 -6.68 9.47
C ARG A 750 13.75 -5.78 10.56
N ALA A 751 14.71 -6.28 11.33
CA ALA A 751 15.39 -5.51 12.36
C ALA A 751 16.17 -4.31 11.80
N LEU A 752 16.66 -4.37 10.56
CA LEU A 752 17.40 -3.29 9.90
C LEU A 752 16.49 -2.21 9.26
N GLN A 753 15.23 -2.54 8.89
CA GLN A 753 14.32 -1.61 8.22
C GLN A 753 14.14 -0.26 8.94
N PRO A 754 14.02 -0.20 10.27
CA PRO A 754 13.89 1.07 11.00
C PRO A 754 15.10 2.01 10.87
N PHE A 755 16.24 1.52 10.38
CA PHE A 755 17.50 2.26 10.26
C PHE A 755 17.88 2.57 8.80
N ILE A 756 16.98 2.29 7.86
CA ILE A 756 17.19 2.57 6.44
C ILE A 756 16.59 3.92 6.07
N VAL A 757 17.39 4.76 5.43
CA VAL A 757 16.96 6.01 4.78
C VAL A 757 16.86 5.75 3.27
N SER A 758 15.71 6.06 2.69
CA SER A 758 15.54 6.01 1.25
C SER A 758 15.97 7.36 0.65
N LEU A 759 17.05 7.34 -0.12
CA LEU A 759 17.54 8.52 -0.84
C LEU A 759 17.06 8.48 -2.29
N SER A 760 16.33 9.49 -2.70
CA SER A 760 15.89 9.69 -4.09
C SER A 760 16.81 10.65 -4.83
N PHE A 761 17.00 10.41 -6.12
CA PHE A 761 17.86 11.20 -7.01
C PHE A 761 17.01 11.96 -8.05
N PRO A 762 17.54 13.06 -8.64
CA PRO A 762 16.80 13.83 -9.64
C PRO A 762 16.40 12.99 -10.86
N MET A 763 15.17 13.16 -11.33
CA MET A 763 14.71 12.55 -12.58
C MET A 763 15.68 12.84 -13.73
N GLY A 764 16.05 11.81 -14.51
CA GLY A 764 16.87 11.92 -15.72
C GLY A 764 18.38 11.79 -15.52
N LYS A 765 18.87 11.50 -14.31
CA LYS A 765 20.27 11.08 -14.09
C LYS A 765 20.30 9.61 -13.73
N ASP A 766 21.17 8.87 -14.40
CA ASP A 766 21.46 7.48 -14.07
C ASP A 766 21.96 7.41 -12.60
N THR A 767 21.08 6.95 -11.72
CA THR A 767 21.34 6.78 -10.29
C THR A 767 22.60 5.96 -10.04
N ARG A 768 22.88 4.96 -10.91
CA ARG A 768 24.09 4.15 -10.86
C ARG A 768 25.34 4.95 -11.20
N ALA A 769 25.31 5.75 -12.26
CA ALA A 769 26.45 6.59 -12.64
C ALA A 769 26.74 7.65 -11.59
N PHE A 770 25.71 8.22 -10.95
CA PHE A 770 25.88 9.16 -9.83
C PHE A 770 26.49 8.50 -8.61
N LEU A 771 26.04 7.32 -8.24
CA LEU A 771 26.59 6.54 -7.12
C LEU A 771 28.01 6.09 -7.36
N GLN A 772 28.39 5.80 -8.61
CA GLN A 772 29.75 5.47 -9.00
C GLN A 772 30.68 6.68 -9.01
N ALA A 773 30.20 7.85 -9.35
CA ALA A 773 30.98 9.10 -9.37
C ALA A 773 31.24 9.70 -7.97
N SER A 774 30.44 9.34 -6.96
CA SER A 774 30.57 9.80 -5.57
C SER A 774 31.30 8.81 -4.65
N ASP A 775 32.05 7.87 -5.21
CA ASP A 775 32.68 6.73 -4.52
C ASP A 775 33.69 7.09 -3.41
N SER A 776 34.05 8.36 -3.24
CA SER A 776 35.00 8.74 -2.20
C SER A 776 34.39 8.96 -0.81
N GLU A 777 33.06 9.24 -0.72
CA GLU A 777 32.40 9.64 0.54
C GLU A 777 31.26 8.71 0.97
N LEU A 778 30.53 8.11 0.03
CA LEU A 778 29.54 7.06 0.29
C LEU A 778 30.22 5.71 0.05
N VAL A 779 30.45 4.93 1.11
CA VAL A 779 31.12 3.63 0.93
C VAL A 779 30.17 2.59 0.44
N PHE A 780 30.41 2.22 -0.79
CA PHE A 780 29.86 1.02 -1.38
C PHE A 780 31.02 0.06 -1.63
N LYS A 781 31.07 -1.04 -0.89
CA LYS A 781 31.96 -2.12 -1.24
C LYS A 781 31.19 -3.07 -2.13
N ASP A 782 31.81 -3.49 -3.24
CA ASP A 782 31.29 -4.49 -4.18
C ASP A 782 31.04 -5.87 -3.54
N ASP A 783 31.52 -6.06 -2.32
CA ASP A 783 31.44 -7.31 -1.57
C ASP A 783 30.21 -7.41 -0.64
N ASP A 784 29.21 -6.54 -0.75
CA ASP A 784 28.03 -6.64 0.10
C ASP A 784 27.09 -7.78 -0.33
N PRO A 785 26.65 -8.64 0.61
CA PRO A 785 25.85 -9.83 0.32
C PRO A 785 24.43 -9.50 -0.19
N VAL A 786 23.98 -8.23 -0.03
CA VAL A 786 22.62 -7.82 -0.45
C VAL A 786 22.73 -6.79 -1.56
N ARG A 787 22.40 -7.22 -2.79
CA ARG A 787 22.36 -6.30 -3.94
C ARG A 787 21.35 -5.19 -3.75
N GLY A 788 21.78 -3.94 -3.90
CA GLY A 788 20.92 -2.74 -3.85
C GLY A 788 20.83 -2.06 -2.50
N LEU A 789 21.31 -2.66 -1.39
CA LEU A 789 21.47 -1.98 -0.13
C LEU A 789 22.82 -1.24 -0.08
N ARG A 790 22.81 -0.01 0.42
CA ARG A 790 23.98 0.83 0.55
C ARG A 790 24.24 1.16 2.02
N PHE A 791 25.47 1.48 2.35
CA PHE A 791 25.87 1.79 3.71
C PHE A 791 26.52 3.18 3.77
N LEU A 792 26.12 3.98 4.74
CA LEU A 792 26.76 5.26 4.97
C LEU A 792 28.05 5.05 5.79
N LYS A 793 29.15 5.63 5.36
CA LYS A 793 30.41 5.63 6.16
C LYS A 793 30.22 6.33 7.49
N THR A 794 30.81 5.71 8.49
CA THR A 794 30.79 6.13 9.88
C THR A 794 31.04 7.63 10.12
N GLY A 795 30.18 8.22 10.93
CA GLY A 795 30.49 9.38 11.77
C GLY A 795 30.45 10.77 11.16
N VAL A 796 30.48 10.91 9.82
CA VAL A 796 30.67 12.24 9.20
C VAL A 796 29.40 12.82 8.62
N LEU A 797 28.43 12.01 8.22
CA LEU A 797 27.30 12.43 7.39
C LEU A 797 25.91 12.19 8.00
N TYR A 798 25.80 11.67 9.20
CA TYR A 798 24.51 11.49 9.88
C TYR A 798 24.57 12.06 11.30
N SER A 799 23.64 12.97 11.60
CA SER A 799 23.44 13.54 12.93
C SER A 799 22.22 12.89 13.57
N ASP A 800 22.44 12.09 14.60
CA ASP A 800 21.40 11.41 15.37
C ASP A 800 21.12 12.09 16.72
N GLY A 801 20.26 11.45 17.54
CA GLY A 801 19.78 12.01 18.79
C GLY A 801 18.63 13.00 18.61
N LEU A 802 18.07 13.48 19.72
CA LEU A 802 16.88 14.33 19.72
C LEU A 802 17.07 15.66 18.99
N GLN A 803 18.30 16.16 18.97
CA GLN A 803 18.71 17.39 18.28
C GLN A 803 19.39 17.11 16.92
N GLY A 804 19.40 15.86 16.49
CA GLY A 804 19.98 15.47 15.21
C GLY A 804 19.05 15.76 14.04
N ALA A 805 19.60 16.13 12.90
CA ALA A 805 18.84 16.48 11.70
C ALA A 805 18.91 15.42 10.57
N GLY A 806 19.44 14.23 10.88
CA GLY A 806 19.57 13.16 9.89
C GLY A 806 20.81 13.30 9.02
N ILE A 807 20.72 12.95 7.74
CA ILE A 807 21.85 13.02 6.80
C ILE A 807 22.32 14.47 6.66
N ASP A 808 23.62 14.67 6.82
CA ASP A 808 24.26 15.96 6.59
C ASP A 808 24.54 16.15 5.09
N VAL A 809 23.86 17.11 4.49
CA VAL A 809 23.97 17.44 3.06
C VAL A 809 24.89 18.64 2.80
N SER A 810 25.66 19.09 3.80
CA SER A 810 26.54 20.24 3.65
C SER A 810 27.75 19.97 2.73
N SER A 811 28.10 18.70 2.46
CA SER A 811 29.11 18.35 1.48
C SER A 811 28.63 18.65 0.05
N GLU A 812 29.51 19.14 -0.82
CA GLU A 812 29.22 19.52 -2.22
C GLU A 812 28.66 18.33 -3.01
N SER A 813 29.08 17.10 -2.70
CA SER A 813 28.60 15.86 -3.30
C SER A 813 27.15 15.55 -2.95
N LEU A 814 26.74 15.88 -1.72
CA LEU A 814 25.38 15.62 -1.20
C LEU A 814 24.46 16.83 -1.42
N SER A 815 24.98 18.03 -1.60
CA SER A 815 24.17 19.21 -1.97
C SER A 815 23.40 19.00 -3.28
N LYS A 816 23.94 18.18 -4.18
CA LYS A 816 23.25 17.74 -5.42
C LYS A 816 22.08 16.80 -5.16
N LEU A 817 22.04 16.08 -4.04
CA LEU A 817 20.90 15.27 -3.60
C LEU A 817 19.76 16.12 -3.01
N ALA A 818 20.06 17.36 -2.59
CA ALA A 818 19.10 18.24 -1.93
C ALA A 818 17.99 18.78 -2.88
N TYR A 819 18.15 18.64 -4.19
CA TYR A 819 17.15 19.07 -5.19
C TYR A 819 16.08 18.03 -5.49
N CYS A 820 16.08 16.89 -4.78
CA CYS A 820 15.09 15.85 -4.99
C CYS A 820 14.13 15.78 -3.82
N TYR A 821 12.91 16.22 -4.04
CA TYR A 821 11.66 16.06 -3.26
C TYR A 821 11.73 16.06 -1.74
#